data_8d6f6576c9991b7f34aca6bf407131a4
#
_entry.id   8d6f6576c9991b7f34aca6bf407131a4
#
_cell.length_a   1.000
_cell.length_b   1.000
_cell.length_c   1.000
_cell.angle_alpha   90.00
_cell.angle_beta   90.00
_cell.angle_gamma   90.00
#
_symmetry.space_group_name_H-M   'P 1'
#
loop_
_entity.id
_entity.type
_entity.pdbx_description
1 polymer ?
#
loop_
_entity_poly.entity_id
_entity_poly.type
_entity_poly.pdbx_seq_one_letter_code
_entity_poly.pdbx_strand_id
1 'polypeptide(L)'
;SEFKSGKVEFGGLKPGLYDLWWLTNNKRRASAKFKVLASNQGPINPDTSWTVFVYGNADHDLTSSWLEDLEEMKMAGGNENFNIVVFSDLNGNENGEETASLNKYGVKEEHRKKVTYGVIRENEHKIIKVLPELNSDDPDVLGDFLDWGLSNYPADRYGIVLWNHGGQWGGFGGDKENETRKFGRPNMKSPDIKDVALKILNNYGLSKFDFLSFDTCLMAGAEILADIHKICDVYIACAELDYGDGWDYMTTFSYLKAFPDITNFEFAKKETELWGRHHNRGQADKEYKTQIAYNMKYFDEYNLKLNAFTSALLNESKNITPNNALILAKLRRQAIHYGNSGREIRQGSTGVTEYIDLGSFAEKISIHYNGALKTASLELVEAINNMIISKSMGTKRQNAVGLNIYYPIGGDVKWYYSADKYVYYNGNTVNEIRFRIHLNFLRDEYGGNNWLNYLNQVKKIALNDKAPPKISSSGDGSRSGRIDEGVNPPEEEDYYLATVNDPAIMEFEVTNGADAYSAYVSLVSNELTENPNQYIYLGEVGSALLDGDGVYEVYWDASMPIISLAESDTFDPIYLGGWALEPGSNLYISFADYQAPESDELIPLILYTRFSNDGYGTIETIMEDNLDEDSEIANKLAPAVSDIVLEPGGKLYPVYYMEELNDDGEFEPWFISSEDIFITMPENGKDGIEISSQRVEEGNYTVEVQTFDYFDNGSEVLTYFVQVPEMQDEDSLPKLSIGLENGKVVVSWPIEFIGYSLEWTNDLGGGKLITVPANEINISEEKHSFIHPPVEKARFYRLIKR
;
A
#
# COMPACT_ATOMS: atom_id res chain seq x y z
N SER A 1 -41.37 -9.27 -12.01
CA SER A 1 -42.40 -9.92 -11.18
C SER A 1 -42.32 -9.36 -9.78
N GLU A 2 -43.38 -8.67 -9.39
CA GLU A 2 -43.51 -8.19 -8.00
C GLU A 2 -43.56 -9.38 -7.04
N PHE A 3 -42.64 -9.42 -6.09
CA PHE A 3 -42.66 -10.38 -5.01
C PHE A 3 -43.66 -9.89 -3.99
N LYS A 4 -44.85 -10.46 -4.01
CA LYS A 4 -45.89 -10.17 -3.02
C LYS A 4 -45.77 -11.18 -1.90
N SER A 5 -45.05 -10.85 -0.82
CA SER A 5 -44.93 -11.59 0.45
C SER A 5 -44.63 -13.10 0.32
N GLY A 6 -43.48 -13.51 0.72
CA GLY A 6 -43.08 -14.93 0.84
C GLY A 6 -42.41 -15.20 2.18
N LYS A 7 -42.66 -16.38 2.76
CA LYS A 7 -41.97 -16.89 3.93
C LYS A 7 -40.76 -17.70 3.45
N VAL A 8 -39.57 -17.38 3.96
CA VAL A 8 -38.37 -18.18 3.72
C VAL A 8 -38.00 -18.89 5.01
N GLU A 9 -37.91 -20.20 5.00
CA GLU A 9 -37.50 -20.99 6.15
C GLU A 9 -36.12 -21.58 5.93
N PHE A 10 -35.24 -21.39 6.93
CA PHE A 10 -33.90 -21.94 6.93
C PHE A 10 -33.79 -22.98 8.02
N GLY A 11 -33.32 -24.19 7.64
CA GLY A 11 -33.04 -25.26 8.57
C GLY A 11 -31.56 -25.57 8.67
N GLY A 12 -31.11 -26.07 9.83
CA GLY A 12 -29.76 -26.57 10.03
C GLY A 12 -28.65 -25.52 10.15
N LEU A 13 -29.03 -24.24 10.35
CA LEU A 13 -28.06 -23.20 10.62
C LEU A 13 -27.44 -23.37 12.00
N LYS A 14 -26.11 -23.17 12.08
CA LYS A 14 -25.40 -23.12 13.37
C LYS A 14 -25.74 -21.82 14.11
N PRO A 15 -25.58 -21.78 15.45
CA PRO A 15 -25.70 -20.53 16.16
C PRO A 15 -24.76 -19.45 15.59
N GLY A 16 -25.27 -18.24 15.41
CA GLY A 16 -24.53 -17.14 14.82
C GLY A 16 -25.42 -16.04 14.29
N LEU A 17 -24.80 -14.97 13.83
CA LEU A 17 -25.46 -13.91 13.11
C LEU A 17 -25.43 -14.24 11.61
N TYR A 18 -26.55 -14.02 10.95
CA TYR A 18 -26.70 -14.32 9.53
C TYR A 18 -27.28 -13.12 8.80
N ASP A 19 -26.75 -12.88 7.61
CA ASP A 19 -27.28 -11.90 6.66
C ASP A 19 -28.08 -12.60 5.57
N LEU A 20 -29.30 -12.17 5.37
CA LEU A 20 -30.12 -12.58 4.25
C LEU A 20 -30.13 -11.47 3.21
N TRP A 21 -29.59 -11.73 2.04
CA TRP A 21 -29.54 -10.78 0.95
C TRP A 21 -30.58 -11.09 -0.11
N TRP A 22 -31.31 -10.08 -0.51
CA TRP A 22 -32.14 -10.13 -1.70
C TRP A 22 -31.31 -9.66 -2.90
N LEU A 23 -31.08 -10.55 -3.86
CA LEU A 23 -30.33 -10.28 -5.07
C LEU A 23 -31.26 -10.22 -6.29
N THR A 24 -31.16 -9.20 -7.10
CA THR A 24 -31.73 -9.16 -8.47
C THR A 24 -30.64 -8.76 -9.45
N ASN A 25 -30.40 -9.57 -10.48
CA ASN A 25 -29.35 -9.35 -11.47
C ASN A 25 -27.97 -9.13 -10.85
N ASN A 26 -27.61 -9.95 -9.88
CA ASN A 26 -26.38 -9.89 -9.08
C ASN A 26 -26.16 -8.57 -8.30
N LYS A 27 -27.16 -7.72 -8.19
CA LYS A 27 -27.10 -6.53 -7.35
C LYS A 27 -27.91 -6.76 -6.06
N ARG A 28 -27.32 -6.39 -4.93
CA ARG A 28 -27.99 -6.40 -3.64
C ARG A 28 -29.11 -5.37 -3.65
N ARG A 29 -30.32 -5.75 -3.25
CA ARG A 29 -31.49 -4.88 -3.24
C ARG A 29 -32.09 -4.65 -1.86
N ALA A 30 -31.92 -5.61 -0.97
CA ALA A 30 -32.34 -5.54 0.41
C ALA A 30 -31.57 -6.57 1.23
N SER A 31 -31.39 -6.28 2.50
CA SER A 31 -30.85 -7.25 3.47
C SER A 31 -31.73 -7.32 4.70
N ALA A 32 -31.73 -8.47 5.34
CA ALA A 32 -32.30 -8.67 6.67
C ALA A 32 -31.30 -9.46 7.50
N LYS A 33 -31.06 -8.99 8.72
CA LYS A 33 -30.20 -9.70 9.67
C LYS A 33 -31.05 -10.51 10.63
N PHE A 34 -30.60 -11.70 10.96
CA PHE A 34 -31.23 -12.52 11.97
C PHE A 34 -30.21 -13.33 12.75
N LYS A 35 -30.53 -13.60 13.99
CA LYS A 35 -29.68 -14.35 14.91
C LYS A 35 -30.23 -15.77 15.06
N VAL A 36 -29.35 -16.75 14.90
CA VAL A 36 -29.62 -18.14 15.30
C VAL A 36 -29.00 -18.35 16.67
N LEU A 37 -29.84 -18.65 17.66
CA LEU A 37 -29.39 -18.91 19.02
C LEU A 37 -28.95 -20.36 19.16
N ALA A 38 -27.88 -20.58 19.93
CA ALA A 38 -27.55 -21.96 20.38
C ALA A 38 -28.65 -22.47 21.33
N SER A 39 -29.02 -23.70 21.16
CA SER A 39 -30.07 -24.35 22.04
C SER A 39 -29.67 -24.38 23.51
N ASN A 40 -28.38 -24.13 23.84
CA ASN A 40 -27.80 -24.23 25.18
C ASN A 40 -27.29 -22.90 25.73
N GLN A 41 -27.43 -21.77 24.99
CA GLN A 41 -27.15 -20.47 25.59
C GLN A 41 -28.29 -20.13 26.55
N GLY A 42 -27.92 -19.95 27.81
CA GLY A 42 -28.81 -19.39 28.82
C GLY A 42 -29.37 -18.01 28.35
N PRO A 43 -30.33 -17.46 29.05
CA PRO A 43 -30.89 -16.18 28.68
C PRO A 43 -29.75 -15.17 28.58
N ILE A 44 -29.73 -14.42 27.45
CA ILE A 44 -28.85 -13.25 27.28
C ILE A 44 -29.10 -12.38 28.50
N ASN A 45 -28.05 -12.02 29.23
CA ASN A 45 -28.23 -11.05 30.33
C ASN A 45 -28.63 -9.71 29.70
N PRO A 46 -29.89 -9.28 29.85
CA PRO A 46 -30.35 -8.04 29.21
C PRO A 46 -29.76 -6.79 29.86
N ASP A 47 -29.03 -6.97 30.99
CA ASP A 47 -28.56 -5.87 31.81
C ASP A 47 -27.15 -5.40 31.43
N THR A 48 -26.39 -6.12 30.57
CA THR A 48 -25.07 -5.66 30.11
C THR A 48 -25.21 -4.65 29.00
N SER A 49 -24.64 -3.47 29.19
CA SER A 49 -24.69 -2.36 28.24
C SER A 49 -23.32 -1.93 27.76
N TRP A 50 -23.29 -1.42 26.54
CA TRP A 50 -22.09 -0.87 25.90
C TRP A 50 -22.31 0.56 25.41
N THR A 51 -21.27 1.36 25.58
CA THR A 51 -21.12 2.60 24.84
C THR A 51 -19.82 2.55 24.06
N VAL A 52 -19.91 2.66 22.73
CA VAL A 52 -18.75 2.74 21.85
C VAL A 52 -18.67 4.16 21.32
N PHE A 53 -17.54 4.81 21.60
CA PHE A 53 -17.20 6.13 21.10
C PHE A 53 -16.48 5.99 19.79
N VAL A 54 -16.98 6.57 18.72
CA VAL A 54 -16.32 6.62 17.42
C VAL A 54 -15.94 8.07 17.15
N TYR A 55 -14.64 8.31 17.15
CA TYR A 55 -14.06 9.64 16.94
C TYR A 55 -13.67 9.78 15.48
N GLY A 56 -14.57 10.26 14.64
CA GLY A 56 -14.37 10.51 13.22
C GLY A 56 -13.75 11.90 13.02
N ASN A 57 -12.44 11.94 13.07
CA ASN A 57 -11.66 13.08 12.64
C ASN A 57 -11.59 13.04 11.11
N ALA A 58 -12.56 13.61 10.41
CA ALA A 58 -12.77 13.44 8.98
C ALA A 58 -12.76 14.78 8.20
N ASP A 59 -12.14 15.83 8.76
CA ASP A 59 -11.87 17.07 8.04
C ASP A 59 -10.62 16.94 7.16
N HIS A 60 -10.69 16.04 6.17
CA HIS A 60 -9.62 15.81 5.21
C HIS A 60 -10.14 14.97 4.02
N ASP A 61 -9.23 14.43 3.19
CA ASP A 61 -9.48 13.60 2.00
C ASP A 61 -10.35 12.36 2.23
N LEU A 62 -10.45 11.83 3.47
CA LEU A 62 -11.28 10.66 3.78
C LEU A 62 -12.74 10.99 4.16
N THR A 63 -13.20 12.22 3.99
CA THR A 63 -14.59 12.61 4.31
C THR A 63 -15.61 11.66 3.66
N SER A 64 -15.40 11.24 2.42
CA SER A 64 -16.28 10.31 1.71
C SER A 64 -16.37 8.96 2.40
N SER A 65 -15.23 8.36 2.75
CA SER A 65 -15.15 7.06 3.44
C SER A 65 -15.79 7.13 4.83
N TRP A 66 -15.57 8.23 5.57
CA TRP A 66 -16.25 8.45 6.85
C TRP A 66 -17.77 8.45 6.71
N LEU A 67 -18.30 9.09 5.67
CA LEU A 67 -19.75 9.13 5.44
C LEU A 67 -20.32 7.75 5.09
N GLU A 68 -19.55 6.88 4.42
CA GLU A 68 -19.91 5.48 4.17
C GLU A 68 -19.97 4.69 5.48
N ASP A 69 -18.98 4.85 6.33
CA ASP A 69 -18.94 4.20 7.66
C ASP A 69 -20.06 4.70 8.57
N LEU A 70 -20.43 5.97 8.50
CA LEU A 70 -21.61 6.49 9.20
C LEU A 70 -22.89 5.80 8.73
N GLU A 71 -23.06 5.54 7.42
CA GLU A 71 -24.19 4.78 6.92
C GLU A 71 -24.18 3.33 7.42
N GLU A 72 -23.01 2.70 7.47
CA GLU A 72 -22.86 1.37 8.06
C GLU A 72 -23.24 1.35 9.54
N MET A 73 -22.77 2.32 10.31
CA MET A 73 -23.15 2.47 11.72
C MET A 73 -24.65 2.68 11.87
N LYS A 74 -25.28 3.47 11.00
CA LYS A 74 -26.73 3.66 10.96
C LYS A 74 -27.46 2.36 10.65
N MET A 75 -26.94 1.55 9.72
CA MET A 75 -27.53 0.23 9.41
C MET A 75 -27.42 -0.73 10.58
N ALA A 76 -26.32 -0.71 11.32
CA ALA A 76 -26.21 -1.46 12.57
C ALA A 76 -27.21 -1.00 13.61
N GLY A 77 -27.31 0.31 13.80
CA GLY A 77 -28.13 0.98 14.78
C GLY A 77 -27.84 0.59 16.23
N GLY A 78 -28.02 1.49 17.15
CA GLY A 78 -27.97 1.20 18.57
C GLY A 78 -29.33 0.75 19.14
N ASN A 79 -29.38 0.48 20.42
CA ASN A 79 -30.58 0.22 21.19
C ASN A 79 -30.42 0.71 22.63
N GLU A 80 -31.31 0.33 23.55
CA GLU A 80 -31.23 0.73 24.96
C GLU A 80 -29.99 0.23 25.69
N ASN A 81 -29.42 -0.91 25.24
CA ASN A 81 -28.22 -1.52 25.81
C ASN A 81 -26.96 -1.32 24.97
N PHE A 82 -27.06 -0.62 23.84
CA PHE A 82 -25.92 -0.37 22.97
C PHE A 82 -25.99 1.04 22.36
N ASN A 83 -25.09 1.90 22.79
CA ASN A 83 -24.95 3.24 22.27
C ASN A 83 -23.74 3.34 21.33
N ILE A 84 -23.96 3.85 20.13
CA ILE A 84 -22.90 4.28 19.22
C ILE A 84 -22.85 5.79 19.32
N VAL A 85 -21.85 6.33 20.00
CA VAL A 85 -21.67 7.76 20.23
C VAL A 85 -20.61 8.29 19.29
N VAL A 86 -20.97 9.24 18.45
CA VAL A 86 -20.16 9.66 17.30
C VAL A 86 -19.72 11.10 17.47
N PHE A 87 -18.42 11.33 17.32
CA PHE A 87 -17.83 12.61 16.97
C PHE A 87 -17.68 12.63 15.44
N SER A 88 -17.99 13.71 14.81
CA SER A 88 -17.79 13.86 13.37
C SER A 88 -17.35 15.28 13.09
N ASP A 89 -16.17 15.40 12.54
CA ASP A 89 -15.62 16.60 11.96
C ASP A 89 -15.54 16.39 10.45
N LEU A 90 -16.12 17.26 9.67
CA LEU A 90 -16.28 17.05 8.23
C LEU A 90 -15.63 18.19 7.47
N ASN A 91 -14.82 17.84 6.49
CA ASN A 91 -14.32 18.79 5.53
C ASN A 91 -15.49 19.51 4.84
N GLY A 92 -15.39 20.79 4.79
CA GLY A 92 -16.46 21.63 4.29
C GLY A 92 -16.11 22.42 3.06
N ASN A 93 -15.07 22.05 2.31
CA ASN A 93 -14.71 22.77 1.09
C ASN A 93 -15.90 22.90 0.15
N GLU A 94 -16.13 24.13 -0.34
CA GLU A 94 -17.33 24.44 -1.13
C GLU A 94 -17.28 23.91 -2.55
N ASN A 95 -16.10 23.41 -2.98
CA ASN A 95 -15.84 22.94 -4.35
C ASN A 95 -15.15 21.57 -4.31
N GLY A 96 -15.62 20.60 -5.09
CA GLY A 96 -14.96 19.34 -5.28
C GLY A 96 -15.75 18.10 -4.85
N GLU A 97 -15.08 16.95 -4.83
CA GLU A 97 -15.65 15.63 -4.53
C GLU A 97 -16.26 15.53 -3.14
N GLU A 98 -15.68 16.20 -2.16
CA GLU A 98 -16.20 16.26 -0.80
C GLU A 98 -17.60 16.85 -0.75
N THR A 99 -17.86 17.89 -1.53
CA THR A 99 -19.21 18.46 -1.65
C THR A 99 -20.19 17.48 -2.30
N ALA A 100 -19.76 16.73 -3.30
CA ALA A 100 -20.58 15.70 -3.95
C ALA A 100 -20.93 14.60 -2.92
N SER A 101 -19.95 14.14 -2.15
CA SER A 101 -20.15 13.17 -1.08
C SER A 101 -21.05 13.68 0.02
N LEU A 102 -20.84 14.90 0.49
CA LEU A 102 -21.72 15.53 1.49
C LEU A 102 -23.18 15.64 0.98
N ASN A 103 -23.37 15.93 -0.31
CA ASN A 103 -24.70 15.97 -0.93
C ASN A 103 -25.28 14.56 -1.08
N LYS A 104 -24.48 13.59 -1.54
CA LYS A 104 -24.87 12.17 -1.72
C LYS A 104 -25.42 11.58 -0.42
N TYR A 105 -24.75 11.86 0.69
CA TYR A 105 -25.15 11.36 2.01
C TYR A 105 -26.11 12.31 2.76
N GLY A 106 -26.55 13.39 2.13
CA GLY A 106 -27.56 14.30 2.67
C GLY A 106 -27.11 15.09 3.89
N VAL A 107 -25.82 15.38 4.00
CA VAL A 107 -25.29 16.21 5.09
C VAL A 107 -25.81 17.63 4.94
N LYS A 108 -26.50 18.12 5.97
CA LYS A 108 -27.07 19.46 5.96
C LYS A 108 -26.00 20.52 5.99
N GLU A 109 -26.18 21.62 5.27
CA GLU A 109 -25.23 22.74 5.27
C GLU A 109 -24.88 23.26 6.67
N GLU A 110 -25.85 23.24 7.60
CA GLU A 110 -25.59 23.66 8.98
C GLU A 110 -24.62 22.77 9.76
N HIS A 111 -24.29 21.58 9.24
CA HIS A 111 -23.35 20.61 9.81
C HIS A 111 -22.01 20.56 9.08
N ARG A 112 -21.90 21.16 7.91
CA ARG A 112 -20.65 21.24 7.15
C ARG A 112 -19.72 22.27 7.79
N LYS A 113 -18.41 22.05 7.76
CA LYS A 113 -17.41 22.88 8.44
C LYS A 113 -17.70 23.05 9.93
N LYS A 114 -18.13 22.00 10.57
CA LYS A 114 -18.46 22.01 11.99
C LYS A 114 -18.31 20.65 12.62
N VAL A 115 -17.88 20.68 13.85
CA VAL A 115 -17.85 19.48 14.67
C VAL A 115 -19.27 19.16 15.16
N THR A 116 -19.64 17.89 15.05
CA THR A 116 -20.92 17.39 15.55
C THR A 116 -20.72 16.24 16.54
N TYR A 117 -21.50 16.26 17.60
CA TYR A 117 -21.65 15.12 18.53
C TYR A 117 -23.03 14.52 18.35
N GLY A 118 -23.08 13.23 18.15
CA GLY A 118 -24.32 12.51 17.92
C GLY A 118 -24.36 11.14 18.55
N VAL A 119 -25.53 10.51 18.44
CA VAL A 119 -25.74 9.13 18.82
C VAL A 119 -26.50 8.41 17.71
N ILE A 120 -26.10 7.21 17.39
CA ILE A 120 -26.79 6.38 16.43
C ILE A 120 -27.66 5.37 17.17
N ARG A 121 -28.98 5.46 16.92
CA ARG A 121 -29.99 4.55 17.45
C ARG A 121 -31.07 4.29 16.39
N GLU A 122 -31.60 3.09 16.35
CA GLU A 122 -32.72 2.71 15.48
C GLU A 122 -32.55 3.12 14.01
N ASN A 123 -31.34 2.98 13.46
CA ASN A 123 -30.97 3.37 12.10
C ASN A 123 -30.98 4.89 11.83
N GLU A 124 -30.92 5.72 12.87
CA GLU A 124 -30.85 7.18 12.77
C GLU A 124 -29.58 7.71 13.46
N HIS A 125 -28.81 8.55 12.77
CA HIS A 125 -27.78 9.37 13.38
C HIS A 125 -28.42 10.67 13.89
N LYS A 126 -28.68 10.71 15.17
CA LYS A 126 -29.22 11.89 15.83
C LYS A 126 -28.10 12.80 16.30
N ILE A 127 -27.89 13.92 15.61
CA ILE A 127 -26.99 14.96 16.04
C ILE A 127 -27.55 15.67 17.26
N ILE A 128 -26.78 15.73 18.33
CA ILE A 128 -27.17 16.31 19.65
C ILE A 128 -26.50 17.66 19.86
N LYS A 129 -25.23 17.80 19.44
CA LYS A 129 -24.51 19.07 19.52
C LYS A 129 -23.95 19.41 18.12
N VAL A 130 -23.97 20.71 17.83
CA VAL A 130 -23.23 21.29 16.71
C VAL A 130 -22.30 22.33 17.30
N LEU A 131 -21.03 22.17 17.10
CA LEU A 131 -19.98 23.05 17.61
C LEU A 131 -19.39 23.83 16.44
N PRO A 132 -18.76 24.98 16.69
CA PRO A 132 -17.89 25.61 15.67
C PRO A 132 -16.82 24.62 15.21
N GLU A 133 -16.17 24.95 14.12
CA GLU A 133 -14.94 24.28 13.70
C GLU A 133 -13.95 24.21 14.86
N LEU A 134 -13.38 23.02 15.09
CA LEU A 134 -12.41 22.72 16.14
C LEU A 134 -11.26 21.95 15.51
N ASN A 135 -10.08 22.07 16.09
CA ASN A 135 -8.97 21.20 15.75
C ASN A 135 -9.19 19.78 16.29
N SER A 136 -9.63 18.88 15.46
CA SER A 136 -9.83 17.47 15.87
C SER A 136 -8.54 16.70 16.16
N ASP A 137 -7.36 17.27 15.85
CA ASP A 137 -6.06 16.76 16.30
C ASP A 137 -5.69 17.25 17.71
N ASP A 138 -6.50 18.12 18.33
CA ASP A 138 -6.25 18.58 19.68
C ASP A 138 -6.75 17.52 20.69
N PRO A 139 -5.87 16.98 21.57
CA PRO A 139 -6.27 16.01 22.59
C PRO A 139 -7.38 16.50 23.53
N ASP A 140 -7.46 17.80 23.80
CA ASP A 140 -8.52 18.35 24.64
C ASP A 140 -9.89 18.23 23.96
N VAL A 141 -9.97 18.29 22.62
CA VAL A 141 -11.22 18.07 21.86
C VAL A 141 -11.68 16.60 21.99
N LEU A 142 -10.75 15.63 21.89
CA LEU A 142 -11.04 14.24 22.19
C LEU A 142 -11.52 14.07 23.64
N GLY A 143 -10.86 14.73 24.59
CA GLY A 143 -11.25 14.73 26.00
C GLY A 143 -12.66 15.25 26.24
N ASP A 144 -13.00 16.37 25.65
CA ASP A 144 -14.34 16.99 25.76
C ASP A 144 -15.43 16.09 25.15
N PHE A 145 -15.14 15.39 24.05
CA PHE A 145 -16.05 14.42 23.46
C PHE A 145 -16.28 13.22 24.38
N LEU A 146 -15.20 12.62 24.90
CA LEU A 146 -15.29 11.48 25.83
C LEU A 146 -16.02 11.86 27.12
N ASP A 147 -15.74 13.03 27.68
CA ASP A 147 -16.41 13.53 28.89
C ASP A 147 -17.92 13.71 28.66
N TRP A 148 -18.28 14.35 27.55
CA TRP A 148 -19.67 14.51 27.16
C TRP A 148 -20.36 13.15 26.95
N GLY A 149 -19.67 12.24 26.27
CA GLY A 149 -20.24 10.93 25.97
C GLY A 149 -20.45 10.07 27.21
N LEU A 150 -19.49 9.98 28.10
CA LEU A 150 -19.60 9.24 29.36
C LEU A 150 -20.68 9.84 30.27
N SER A 151 -20.80 11.16 30.31
CA SER A 151 -21.84 11.85 31.09
C SER A 151 -23.28 11.56 30.61
N ASN A 152 -23.47 11.37 29.31
CA ASN A 152 -24.79 11.26 28.70
C ASN A 152 -25.19 9.81 28.36
N TYR A 153 -24.23 8.93 28.17
CA TYR A 153 -24.42 7.54 27.75
C TYR A 153 -23.64 6.57 28.65
N PRO A 154 -23.98 6.53 29.96
CA PRO A 154 -23.36 5.59 30.88
C PRO A 154 -23.68 4.15 30.48
N ALA A 155 -22.70 3.25 30.63
CA ALA A 155 -22.81 1.83 30.33
C ALA A 155 -21.92 1.01 31.26
N ASP A 156 -22.04 -0.32 31.18
CA ASP A 156 -21.18 -1.22 31.94
C ASP A 156 -19.82 -1.36 31.29
N ARG A 157 -19.75 -1.17 29.96
CA ARG A 157 -18.55 -1.34 29.15
C ARG A 157 -18.38 -0.20 28.14
N TYR A 158 -17.13 0.12 27.90
CA TYR A 158 -16.77 1.24 27.04
C TYR A 158 -15.68 0.87 26.02
N GLY A 159 -15.95 1.15 24.75
CA GLY A 159 -15.00 1.05 23.66
C GLY A 159 -14.72 2.40 23.00
N ILE A 160 -13.54 2.55 22.45
CA ILE A 160 -13.15 3.72 21.64
C ILE A 160 -12.65 3.22 20.29
N VAL A 161 -13.10 3.86 19.21
CA VAL A 161 -12.56 3.74 17.86
C VAL A 161 -12.10 5.13 17.43
N LEU A 162 -10.84 5.23 17.06
CA LEU A 162 -10.21 6.44 16.51
C LEU A 162 -10.08 6.26 15.01
N TRP A 163 -10.75 7.09 14.24
CA TRP A 163 -10.89 6.99 12.80
C TRP A 163 -10.26 8.17 12.09
N ASN A 164 -9.24 7.95 11.27
CA ASN A 164 -8.55 8.90 10.40
C ASN A 164 -7.30 8.23 9.75
N HIS A 165 -6.32 9.03 9.34
CA HIS A 165 -4.98 8.58 9.01
C HIS A 165 -4.19 8.13 10.24
N GLY A 166 -3.27 7.19 10.02
CA GLY A 166 -2.32 6.74 11.03
C GLY A 166 -0.90 6.70 10.48
N GLY A 167 0.05 7.20 11.27
CA GLY A 167 1.47 7.24 10.91
C GLY A 167 2.36 6.64 11.99
N GLN A 168 1.88 5.63 12.71
CA GLN A 168 2.60 4.99 13.79
C GLN A 168 3.08 6.05 14.80
N TRP A 169 4.40 6.15 15.11
CA TRP A 169 4.94 7.19 15.99
C TRP A 169 4.69 8.61 15.44
N GLY A 170 4.45 8.76 14.16
CA GLY A 170 4.00 10.01 13.54
C GLY A 170 2.68 10.51 14.08
N GLY A 171 1.86 9.63 14.62
CA GLY A 171 0.60 9.95 15.30
C GLY A 171 -0.64 9.60 14.51
N PHE A 172 -1.77 10.05 15.01
CA PHE A 172 -3.12 9.85 14.51
C PHE A 172 -3.73 11.19 14.13
N GLY A 173 -4.50 11.23 13.07
CA GLY A 173 -5.26 12.41 12.69
C GLY A 173 -4.80 13.08 11.41
N GLY A 174 -5.20 14.32 11.23
CA GLY A 174 -4.95 15.17 10.08
C GLY A 174 -6.17 16.03 9.80
N ASP A 175 -6.25 17.20 10.40
CA ASP A 175 -7.33 18.15 10.28
C ASP A 175 -6.99 19.21 9.23
N LYS A 176 -7.83 19.36 8.20
CA LYS A 176 -7.54 20.15 6.99
C LYS A 176 -7.75 21.65 7.16
N GLU A 177 -8.70 22.07 7.93
CA GLU A 177 -9.02 23.49 8.06
C GLU A 177 -8.20 24.21 9.13
N ASN A 178 -7.35 23.51 9.85
CA ASN A 178 -6.52 24.09 10.87
C ASN A 178 -5.30 24.80 10.30
N GLU A 179 -5.14 26.09 10.60
CA GLU A 179 -4.00 26.91 10.16
C GLU A 179 -2.63 26.37 10.62
N THR A 180 -2.61 25.38 11.52
CA THR A 180 -1.39 24.67 11.95
C THR A 180 -0.72 23.89 10.83
N ARG A 181 -1.37 23.66 9.71
CA ARG A 181 -0.84 23.01 8.51
C ARG A 181 0.38 23.66 7.89
N LYS A 182 0.52 24.97 7.96
CA LYS A 182 1.67 25.67 7.39
C LYS A 182 3.03 25.23 7.92
N PHE A 183 3.08 24.42 8.98
CA PHE A 183 4.30 24.05 9.68
C PHE A 183 4.43 22.56 10.00
N GLY A 184 3.78 21.70 9.22
CA GLY A 184 3.71 20.27 9.47
C GLY A 184 2.68 19.94 10.54
N ARG A 185 1.75 19.07 10.21
CA ARG A 185 0.62 18.71 11.08
C ARG A 185 1.09 18.16 12.41
N PRO A 186 0.74 18.72 13.53
CA PRO A 186 0.84 18.02 14.79
C PRO A 186 -0.31 17.03 14.92
N ASN A 187 -0.21 15.88 14.26
CA ASN A 187 -1.15 14.79 14.52
C ASN A 187 -1.13 14.45 16.01
N MET A 188 -2.26 14.01 16.53
CA MET A 188 -2.39 13.60 17.92
C MET A 188 -1.47 12.41 18.20
N LYS A 189 -0.54 12.53 19.13
CA LYS A 189 0.43 11.49 19.47
C LYS A 189 -0.12 10.51 20.50
N SER A 190 0.39 9.28 20.52
CA SER A 190 -0.04 8.28 21.51
C SER A 190 0.12 8.73 22.97
N PRO A 191 1.16 9.50 23.38
CA PRO A 191 1.23 10.08 24.72
C PRO A 191 0.08 11.05 25.01
N ASP A 192 -0.35 11.84 24.04
CA ASP A 192 -1.42 12.81 24.22
C ASP A 192 -2.77 12.10 24.40
N ILE A 193 -3.04 11.09 23.56
CA ILE A 193 -4.21 10.21 23.69
C ILE A 193 -4.23 9.54 25.06
N LYS A 194 -3.10 8.99 25.50
CA LYS A 194 -2.97 8.39 26.83
C LYS A 194 -3.29 9.38 27.93
N ASP A 195 -2.69 10.57 27.91
CA ASP A 195 -2.81 11.53 29.00
C ASP A 195 -4.25 12.07 29.13
N VAL A 196 -4.90 12.36 28.01
CA VAL A 196 -6.31 12.76 28.03
C VAL A 196 -7.22 11.60 28.47
N ALA A 197 -7.01 10.40 27.96
CA ALA A 197 -7.79 9.22 28.36
C ALA A 197 -7.63 8.91 29.86
N LEU A 198 -6.43 8.96 30.43
CA LEU A 198 -6.21 8.78 31.86
C LEU A 198 -6.92 9.84 32.70
N LYS A 199 -6.93 11.11 32.27
CA LYS A 199 -7.70 12.18 32.93
C LYS A 199 -9.19 11.84 32.96
N ILE A 200 -9.74 11.39 31.84
CA ILE A 200 -11.15 11.02 31.73
C ILE A 200 -11.47 9.78 32.59
N LEU A 201 -10.69 8.71 32.48
CA LEU A 201 -10.85 7.50 33.28
C LEU A 201 -10.87 7.83 34.78
N ASN A 202 -9.95 8.67 35.25
CA ASN A 202 -9.90 9.13 36.64
C ASN A 202 -11.13 9.91 37.06
N ASN A 203 -11.65 10.80 36.19
CA ASN A 203 -12.84 11.61 36.49
C ASN A 203 -14.08 10.74 36.70
N TYR A 204 -14.18 9.63 35.98
CA TYR A 204 -15.33 8.70 36.04
C TYR A 204 -15.09 7.47 36.95
N GLY A 205 -13.92 7.35 37.58
CA GLY A 205 -13.56 6.22 38.42
C GLY A 205 -13.41 4.91 37.66
N LEU A 206 -13.11 4.98 36.37
CA LEU A 206 -12.85 3.83 35.51
C LEU A 206 -11.38 3.46 35.55
N SER A 207 -11.07 2.18 35.51
CA SER A 207 -9.67 1.71 35.48
C SER A 207 -9.09 1.79 34.07
N LYS A 208 -9.85 1.35 33.08
CA LYS A 208 -9.51 1.31 31.66
C LYS A 208 -10.78 1.28 30.83
N PHE A 209 -10.66 1.56 29.54
CA PHE A 209 -11.65 1.18 28.54
C PHE A 209 -11.55 -0.31 28.24
N ASP A 210 -12.67 -0.96 27.90
CA ASP A 210 -12.68 -2.37 27.54
C ASP A 210 -11.90 -2.64 26.27
N PHE A 211 -12.00 -1.74 25.29
CA PHE A 211 -11.13 -1.73 24.13
C PHE A 211 -10.84 -0.31 23.61
N LEU A 212 -9.70 -0.17 22.94
CA LEU A 212 -9.38 0.96 22.08
C LEU A 212 -8.93 0.41 20.74
N SER A 213 -9.49 0.93 19.67
CA SER A 213 -9.12 0.63 18.31
C SER A 213 -8.69 1.87 17.55
N PHE A 214 -7.75 1.67 16.63
CA PHE A 214 -7.50 2.59 15.55
C PHE A 214 -8.01 1.95 14.25
N ASP A 215 -8.94 2.60 13.61
CA ASP A 215 -9.35 2.33 12.24
C ASP A 215 -8.51 3.23 11.34
N THR A 216 -7.26 2.86 11.20
CA THR A 216 -6.19 3.66 10.59
C THR A 216 -4.99 2.81 10.22
N CYS A 217 -4.13 3.32 9.34
CA CYS A 217 -2.85 2.72 8.98
C CYS A 217 -1.87 2.64 10.16
N LEU A 218 -1.01 1.62 10.18
CA LEU A 218 0.27 1.49 10.92
C LEU A 218 0.22 1.54 12.45
N MET A 219 -0.94 1.71 13.08
CA MET A 219 -0.98 1.98 14.52
C MET A 219 -0.66 0.75 15.40
N ALA A 220 -0.58 -0.47 14.86
CA ALA A 220 -0.11 -1.64 15.63
C ALA A 220 1.40 -1.62 15.82
N GLY A 221 1.91 -0.58 16.48
CA GLY A 221 3.33 -0.30 16.68
C GLY A 221 3.82 -0.54 18.10
N ALA A 222 5.05 -1.00 18.23
CA ALA A 222 5.73 -1.19 19.53
C ALA A 222 5.76 0.10 20.34
N GLU A 223 5.97 1.23 19.68
CA GLU A 223 5.99 2.57 20.26
C GLU A 223 4.61 2.97 20.81
N ILE A 224 3.57 2.60 20.11
CA ILE A 224 2.18 2.93 20.48
C ILE A 224 1.74 2.12 21.69
N LEU A 225 2.09 0.83 21.73
CA LEU A 225 1.77 -0.04 22.86
C LEU A 225 2.28 0.51 24.19
N ALA A 226 3.42 1.20 24.19
CA ALA A 226 4.02 1.78 25.40
C ALA A 226 3.08 2.79 26.08
N ASP A 227 2.19 3.41 25.36
CA ASP A 227 1.21 4.37 25.89
C ASP A 227 -0.18 3.72 26.07
N ILE A 228 -0.67 3.06 25.07
CA ILE A 228 -2.04 2.55 25.00
C ILE A 228 -2.34 1.47 26.07
N HIS A 229 -1.34 0.67 26.46
CA HIS A 229 -1.53 -0.36 27.50
C HIS A 229 -2.05 0.19 28.84
N LYS A 230 -1.88 1.48 29.10
CA LYS A 230 -2.36 2.14 30.32
C LYS A 230 -3.85 2.39 30.34
N ILE A 231 -4.47 2.52 29.17
CA ILE A 231 -5.81 3.08 29.02
C ILE A 231 -6.87 2.09 28.53
N CYS A 232 -6.47 0.93 28.03
CA CYS A 232 -7.41 -0.10 27.60
C CYS A 232 -6.97 -1.50 27.98
N ASP A 233 -7.91 -2.44 28.03
CA ASP A 233 -7.64 -3.86 28.27
C ASP A 233 -7.34 -4.59 26.96
N VAL A 234 -8.01 -4.20 25.90
CA VAL A 234 -7.81 -4.73 24.55
C VAL A 234 -7.45 -3.59 23.60
N TYR A 235 -6.42 -3.81 22.81
CA TYR A 235 -5.99 -2.89 21.76
C TYR A 235 -6.13 -3.53 20.38
N ILE A 236 -6.73 -2.83 19.41
CA ILE A 236 -6.97 -3.33 18.07
C ILE A 236 -6.43 -2.32 17.05
N ALA A 237 -5.59 -2.77 16.13
CA ALA A 237 -5.01 -1.87 15.12
C ALA A 237 -4.39 -2.63 13.94
N CYS A 238 -4.17 -1.92 12.84
CA CYS A 238 -3.42 -2.38 11.68
C CYS A 238 -1.90 -2.21 11.87
N ALA A 239 -1.12 -3.22 11.50
CA ALA A 239 0.35 -3.09 11.45
C ALA A 239 0.85 -2.56 10.09
N GLU A 240 0.06 -2.77 9.05
CA GLU A 240 0.25 -2.35 7.66
C GLU A 240 -0.60 -1.10 7.39
N LEU A 241 -0.59 -0.63 6.14
CA LEU A 241 -1.64 0.29 5.66
C LEU A 241 -3.01 -0.36 5.88
N ASP A 242 -4.01 0.44 6.17
CA ASP A 242 -5.38 -0.04 6.30
C ASP A 242 -6.00 -0.17 4.91
N TYR A 243 -5.78 -1.33 4.31
CA TYR A 243 -6.29 -1.68 3.00
C TYR A 243 -7.74 -2.13 3.08
N GLY A 244 -8.53 -1.79 2.07
CA GLY A 244 -9.93 -2.14 1.96
C GLY A 244 -10.85 -1.06 2.54
N ASP A 245 -12.01 -1.48 3.03
CA ASP A 245 -13.03 -0.57 3.55
C ASP A 245 -12.95 -0.38 5.07
N GLY A 246 -11.78 -0.63 5.69
CA GLY A 246 -11.60 -0.50 7.14
C GLY A 246 -12.50 -1.45 7.96
N TRP A 247 -13.07 -0.96 9.03
CA TRP A 247 -14.01 -1.71 9.87
C TRP A 247 -15.35 -1.97 9.18
N ASP A 248 -15.84 -3.22 9.22
CA ASP A 248 -17.25 -3.54 8.92
C ASP A 248 -18.14 -3.07 10.10
N TYR A 249 -18.37 -1.77 10.19
CA TYR A 249 -19.17 -1.18 11.27
C TYR A 249 -20.57 -1.79 11.35
N MET A 250 -21.19 -2.03 10.19
CA MET A 250 -22.51 -2.60 10.12
C MET A 250 -22.55 -3.97 10.78
N THR A 251 -21.63 -4.86 10.43
CA THR A 251 -21.65 -6.24 10.97
C THR A 251 -21.09 -6.30 12.38
N THR A 252 -20.01 -5.58 12.67
CA THR A 252 -19.33 -5.56 13.96
C THR A 252 -20.23 -5.01 15.05
N PHE A 253 -20.89 -3.88 14.83
CA PHE A 253 -21.79 -3.29 15.80
C PHE A 253 -23.10 -4.05 15.91
N SER A 254 -23.62 -4.61 14.81
CA SER A 254 -24.76 -5.53 14.88
C SER A 254 -24.45 -6.75 15.72
N TYR A 255 -23.21 -7.27 15.65
CA TYR A 255 -22.79 -8.39 16.48
C TYR A 255 -22.74 -8.01 17.96
N LEU A 256 -22.11 -6.86 18.31
CA LEU A 256 -22.03 -6.39 19.69
C LEU A 256 -23.43 -6.11 20.27
N LYS A 257 -24.31 -5.47 19.51
CA LYS A 257 -25.70 -5.24 19.86
C LYS A 257 -26.47 -6.53 20.13
N ALA A 258 -26.19 -7.59 19.35
CA ALA A 258 -26.87 -8.87 19.48
C ALA A 258 -26.31 -9.72 20.63
N PHE A 259 -25.09 -9.48 21.06
CA PHE A 259 -24.39 -10.24 22.10
C PHE A 259 -23.72 -9.31 23.12
N PRO A 260 -24.46 -8.48 23.86
CA PRO A 260 -23.89 -7.46 24.73
C PRO A 260 -23.09 -8.01 25.92
N ASP A 261 -23.30 -9.25 26.28
CA ASP A 261 -22.66 -9.97 27.38
C ASP A 261 -21.31 -10.65 27.01
N ILE A 262 -20.90 -10.56 25.74
CA ILE A 262 -19.58 -11.10 25.36
C ILE A 262 -18.45 -10.33 26.04
N THR A 263 -17.34 -11.03 26.27
CA THR A 263 -16.16 -10.39 26.80
C THR A 263 -15.50 -9.49 25.73
N ASN A 264 -14.73 -8.48 26.16
CA ASN A 264 -13.93 -7.65 25.26
C ASN A 264 -12.94 -8.49 24.42
N PHE A 265 -12.45 -9.63 24.96
CA PHE A 265 -11.58 -10.55 24.21
C PHE A 265 -12.32 -11.31 23.11
N GLU A 266 -13.54 -11.75 23.38
CA GLU A 266 -14.38 -12.40 22.35
C GLU A 266 -14.84 -11.41 21.30
N PHE A 267 -15.16 -10.18 21.72
CA PHE A 267 -15.45 -9.09 20.78
C PHE A 267 -14.26 -8.84 19.86
N ALA A 268 -13.04 -8.70 20.40
CA ALA A 268 -11.83 -8.45 19.63
C ALA A 268 -11.55 -9.58 18.62
N LYS A 269 -11.75 -10.84 19.01
CA LYS A 269 -11.67 -11.96 18.05
C LYS A 269 -12.67 -11.83 16.92
N LYS A 270 -13.89 -11.42 17.27
CA LYS A 270 -14.96 -11.32 16.29
C LYS A 270 -14.75 -10.13 15.36
N GLU A 271 -14.28 -9.03 15.90
CA GLU A 271 -13.93 -7.84 15.11
C GLU A 271 -12.84 -8.20 14.08
N THR A 272 -11.70 -8.73 14.50
CA THR A 272 -10.61 -9.11 13.58
C THR A 272 -11.05 -10.15 12.53
N GLU A 273 -11.96 -11.06 12.88
CA GLU A 273 -12.55 -12.01 11.91
C GLU A 273 -13.41 -11.28 10.87
N LEU A 274 -14.25 -10.34 11.33
CA LEU A 274 -15.17 -9.60 10.46
C LEU A 274 -14.40 -8.64 9.56
N TRP A 275 -13.45 -7.91 10.11
CA TRP A 275 -12.56 -7.05 9.35
C TRP A 275 -11.82 -7.83 8.26
N GLY A 276 -11.27 -9.00 8.58
CA GLY A 276 -10.59 -9.86 7.60
C GLY A 276 -11.48 -10.34 6.45
N ARG A 277 -12.80 -10.36 6.65
CA ARG A 277 -13.80 -10.74 5.65
C ARG A 277 -14.50 -9.55 5.00
N HIS A 278 -14.25 -8.36 5.52
CA HIS A 278 -14.83 -7.15 4.96
C HIS A 278 -14.38 -6.96 3.51
N HIS A 279 -15.12 -6.19 2.78
CA HIS A 279 -14.95 -6.03 1.35
C HIS A 279 -13.49 -5.65 1.01
N ASN A 280 -12.92 -6.38 0.06
CA ASN A 280 -11.62 -6.05 -0.49
C ASN A 280 -11.85 -5.43 -1.87
N ARG A 281 -11.32 -4.25 -2.07
CA ARG A 281 -11.44 -3.51 -3.33
C ARG A 281 -10.61 -4.14 -4.43
N GLY A 282 -9.43 -4.68 -4.06
CA GLY A 282 -8.52 -5.30 -5.00
C GLY A 282 -7.76 -6.51 -4.46
N GLN A 283 -6.81 -6.99 -5.22
CA GLN A 283 -5.94 -8.09 -4.80
C GLN A 283 -4.91 -7.63 -3.76
N ALA A 284 -4.47 -6.35 -3.83
CA ALA A 284 -3.56 -5.76 -2.86
C ALA A 284 -4.14 -5.83 -1.44
N ASP A 285 -5.43 -5.52 -1.27
CA ASP A 285 -6.11 -5.64 0.02
C ASP A 285 -6.02 -7.06 0.58
N LYS A 286 -6.24 -8.08 -0.25
CA LYS A 286 -6.16 -9.48 0.15
C LYS A 286 -4.74 -9.92 0.52
N GLU A 287 -3.74 -9.30 -0.10
CA GLU A 287 -2.33 -9.65 0.07
C GLU A 287 -1.69 -8.97 1.26
N TYR A 288 -1.96 -7.69 1.48
CA TYR A 288 -1.19 -6.86 2.40
C TYR A 288 -1.93 -6.49 3.68
N LYS A 289 -3.25 -6.46 3.69
CA LYS A 289 -4.01 -6.03 4.88
C LYS A 289 -3.66 -6.78 6.16
N THR A 290 -3.74 -6.10 7.30
CA THR A 290 -3.51 -6.68 8.61
C THR A 290 -4.44 -6.06 9.65
N GLN A 291 -5.00 -6.87 10.53
CA GLN A 291 -5.73 -6.39 11.71
C GLN A 291 -5.37 -7.27 12.89
N ILE A 292 -4.93 -6.68 13.98
CA ILE A 292 -4.43 -7.41 15.13
C ILE A 292 -5.10 -6.88 16.42
N ALA A 293 -5.53 -7.81 17.26
CA ALA A 293 -6.03 -7.52 18.60
C ALA A 293 -5.06 -8.02 19.67
N TYR A 294 -4.71 -7.15 20.60
CA TYR A 294 -3.76 -7.41 21.66
C TYR A 294 -4.42 -7.37 23.03
N ASN A 295 -4.00 -8.28 23.93
CA ASN A 295 -4.34 -8.29 25.35
C ASN A 295 -3.30 -7.50 26.15
N MET A 296 -3.66 -6.31 26.59
CA MET A 296 -2.74 -5.40 27.29
C MET A 296 -2.30 -5.91 28.66
N LYS A 297 -2.92 -6.95 29.18
CA LYS A 297 -2.45 -7.63 30.40
C LYS A 297 -1.03 -8.18 30.25
N TYR A 298 -0.63 -8.57 29.05
CA TYR A 298 0.69 -9.14 28.79
C TYR A 298 1.75 -8.11 28.41
N PHE A 299 1.42 -6.82 28.42
CA PHE A 299 2.35 -5.77 28.04
C PHE A 299 3.64 -5.76 28.88
N ASP A 300 3.56 -5.91 30.20
CA ASP A 300 4.74 -5.87 31.07
C ASP A 300 5.73 -7.02 30.76
N GLU A 301 5.20 -8.22 30.47
CA GLU A 301 6.02 -9.36 30.04
C GLU A 301 6.68 -9.08 28.69
N TYR A 302 5.90 -8.62 27.71
CA TYR A 302 6.42 -8.21 26.40
C TYR A 302 7.52 -7.16 26.53
N ASN A 303 7.29 -6.09 27.29
CA ASN A 303 8.26 -5.01 27.48
C ASN A 303 9.56 -5.50 28.12
N LEU A 304 9.48 -6.42 29.10
CA LEU A 304 10.65 -7.07 29.69
C LEU A 304 11.47 -7.83 28.61
N LYS A 305 10.80 -8.58 27.74
CA LYS A 305 11.47 -9.35 26.68
C LYS A 305 12.03 -8.44 25.59
N LEU A 306 11.33 -7.36 25.24
CA LEU A 306 11.85 -6.33 24.34
C LEU A 306 13.14 -5.71 24.89
N ASN A 307 13.17 -5.38 26.18
CA ASN A 307 14.37 -4.82 26.81
C ASN A 307 15.55 -5.81 26.81
N ALA A 308 15.28 -7.09 27.04
CA ALA A 308 16.31 -8.13 26.95
C ALA A 308 16.84 -8.27 25.51
N PHE A 309 15.95 -8.31 24.53
CA PHE A 309 16.30 -8.40 23.13
C PHE A 309 17.12 -7.20 22.63
N THR A 310 16.63 -5.97 22.90
CA THR A 310 17.31 -4.75 22.46
C THR A 310 18.67 -4.58 23.13
N SER A 311 18.81 -5.02 24.39
CA SER A 311 20.10 -5.02 25.10
C SER A 311 21.07 -6.03 24.51
N ALA A 312 20.60 -7.25 24.18
CA ALA A 312 21.43 -8.27 23.56
C ALA A 312 21.86 -7.84 22.13
N LEU A 313 20.93 -7.26 21.38
CA LEU A 313 21.18 -6.74 20.04
C LEU A 313 22.19 -5.60 20.05
N LEU A 314 22.04 -4.64 20.96
CA LEU A 314 23.01 -3.55 21.16
C LEU A 314 24.39 -4.10 21.53
N ASN A 315 24.47 -5.09 22.41
CA ASN A 315 25.75 -5.68 22.81
C ASN A 315 26.45 -6.37 21.65
N GLU A 316 25.70 -7.07 20.79
CA GLU A 316 26.24 -7.68 19.58
C GLU A 316 26.77 -6.62 18.61
N SER A 317 26.08 -5.49 18.50
CA SER A 317 26.43 -4.41 17.58
C SER A 317 27.60 -3.53 18.03
N LYS A 318 28.03 -3.57 19.31
CA LYS A 318 29.12 -2.71 19.82
C LYS A 318 30.49 -2.99 19.23
N ASN A 319 30.78 -4.24 18.92
CA ASN A 319 32.06 -4.69 18.36
C ASN A 319 31.88 -5.21 16.94
N ILE A 320 31.03 -4.54 16.18
CA ILE A 320 30.60 -5.02 14.88
C ILE A 320 31.75 -4.94 13.89
N THR A 321 32.02 -6.03 13.22
CA THR A 321 32.85 -6.05 12.03
C THR A 321 31.98 -5.65 10.82
N PRO A 322 32.58 -5.20 9.69
CA PRO A 322 31.80 -4.94 8.47
C PRO A 322 30.88 -6.10 8.08
N ASN A 323 31.36 -7.34 8.20
CA ASN A 323 30.56 -8.54 7.94
C ASN A 323 29.32 -8.66 8.85
N ASN A 324 29.46 -8.39 10.15
CA ASN A 324 28.31 -8.48 11.07
C ASN A 324 27.33 -7.33 10.84
N ALA A 325 27.80 -6.18 10.38
CA ALA A 325 26.95 -5.05 9.98
C ALA A 325 26.08 -5.43 8.79
N LEU A 326 26.69 -5.99 7.76
CA LEU A 326 26.01 -6.51 6.59
C LEU A 326 24.96 -7.58 6.95
N ILE A 327 25.32 -8.50 7.86
CA ILE A 327 24.35 -9.50 8.32
C ILE A 327 23.12 -8.84 8.95
N LEU A 328 23.29 -7.86 9.83
CA LEU A 328 22.15 -7.16 10.45
C LEU A 328 21.31 -6.40 9.43
N ALA A 329 21.95 -5.76 8.44
CA ALA A 329 21.25 -5.09 7.36
C ALA A 329 20.45 -6.10 6.50
N LYS A 330 21.05 -7.25 6.14
CA LYS A 330 20.36 -8.35 5.45
C LYS A 330 19.16 -8.86 6.25
N LEU A 331 19.31 -9.09 7.54
CA LEU A 331 18.22 -9.59 8.38
C LEU A 331 17.09 -8.56 8.53
N ARG A 332 17.42 -7.26 8.54
CA ARG A 332 16.41 -6.20 8.47
C ARG A 332 15.62 -6.25 7.16
N ARG A 333 16.31 -6.33 6.02
CA ARG A 333 15.65 -6.39 4.70
C ARG A 333 14.85 -7.68 4.49
N GLN A 334 15.23 -8.77 5.14
CA GLN A 334 14.51 -10.05 5.11
C GLN A 334 13.32 -10.10 6.10
N ALA A 335 13.23 -9.16 7.01
CA ALA A 335 12.04 -9.02 7.85
C ALA A 335 10.85 -8.56 6.99
N ILE A 336 9.64 -8.79 7.47
CA ILE A 336 8.46 -8.29 6.81
C ILE A 336 8.39 -6.77 7.00
N HIS A 337 8.14 -6.05 5.94
CA HIS A 337 8.04 -4.60 5.89
C HIS A 337 6.58 -4.18 5.85
N TYR A 338 6.29 -2.99 6.38
CA TYR A 338 4.97 -2.39 6.42
C TYR A 338 5.01 -0.95 5.91
N GLY A 339 3.87 -0.47 5.41
CA GLY A 339 3.70 0.93 5.05
C GLY A 339 4.27 1.33 3.70
N ASN A 340 4.53 0.37 2.81
CA ASN A 340 4.96 0.70 1.46
C ASN A 340 3.77 1.25 0.66
N SER A 341 3.75 2.56 0.51
CA SER A 341 2.72 3.29 -0.24
C SER A 341 3.21 3.76 -1.62
N GLY A 342 4.48 3.50 -1.94
CA GLY A 342 5.10 4.04 -3.14
C GLY A 342 5.50 5.52 -3.05
N ARG A 343 5.09 6.23 -2.02
CA ARG A 343 5.49 7.61 -1.77
C ARG A 343 7.00 7.77 -1.62
N GLU A 344 7.62 6.77 -1.03
CA GLU A 344 9.06 6.68 -0.83
C GLU A 344 9.80 6.72 -2.17
N ILE A 345 9.23 6.13 -3.22
CA ILE A 345 9.79 6.14 -4.57
C ILE A 345 9.77 7.56 -5.14
N ARG A 346 8.65 8.28 -5.00
CA ARG A 346 8.55 9.68 -5.44
C ARG A 346 9.55 10.60 -4.74
N GLN A 347 9.99 10.22 -3.53
CA GLN A 347 11.01 10.95 -2.77
C GLN A 347 12.45 10.49 -3.08
N GLY A 348 12.66 9.72 -4.14
CA GLY A 348 13.99 9.22 -4.56
C GLY A 348 14.53 8.09 -3.69
N SER A 349 13.65 7.36 -3.00
CA SER A 349 14.00 6.15 -2.24
C SER A 349 13.75 4.89 -3.07
N THR A 350 14.37 3.79 -2.68
CA THR A 350 14.15 2.45 -3.29
C THR A 350 12.84 1.79 -2.89
N GLY A 351 11.86 2.54 -2.37
CA GLY A 351 10.58 1.99 -1.92
C GLY A 351 10.66 1.14 -0.65
N VAL A 352 11.78 1.16 0.06
CA VAL A 352 11.94 0.39 1.29
C VAL A 352 11.46 1.17 2.48
N THR A 353 10.44 0.65 3.12
CA THR A 353 9.81 1.31 4.26
C THR A 353 10.67 1.35 5.52
N GLU A 354 10.39 2.31 6.37
CA GLU A 354 11.03 2.46 7.67
C GLU A 354 10.42 1.59 8.76
N TYR A 355 9.32 0.89 8.49
CA TYR A 355 8.63 0.03 9.45
C TYR A 355 8.82 -1.45 9.09
N ILE A 356 9.17 -2.24 10.10
CA ILE A 356 9.32 -3.69 9.96
C ILE A 356 8.48 -4.41 11.01
N ASP A 357 8.14 -5.68 10.75
CA ASP A 357 7.60 -6.58 11.78
C ASP A 357 8.69 -6.96 12.77
N LEU A 358 8.53 -6.49 14.00
CA LEU A 358 9.50 -6.73 15.09
C LEU A 358 9.71 -8.21 15.35
N GLY A 359 8.63 -8.99 15.33
CA GLY A 359 8.67 -10.43 15.55
C GLY A 359 9.40 -11.16 14.43
N SER A 360 9.07 -10.84 13.16
CA SER A 360 9.76 -11.38 11.99
C SER A 360 11.27 -11.08 12.03
N PHE A 361 11.64 -9.85 12.38
CA PHE A 361 13.05 -9.48 12.54
C PHE A 361 13.72 -10.31 13.65
N ALA A 362 13.08 -10.46 14.82
CA ALA A 362 13.60 -11.27 15.90
C ALA A 362 13.74 -12.75 15.51
N GLU A 363 12.80 -13.29 14.72
CA GLU A 363 12.90 -14.66 14.17
C GLU A 363 14.14 -14.81 13.28
N LYS A 364 14.38 -13.86 12.34
CA LYS A 364 15.56 -13.87 11.49
C LYS A 364 16.86 -13.81 12.30
N ILE A 365 16.89 -12.96 13.34
CA ILE A 365 18.00 -12.89 14.29
C ILE A 365 18.22 -14.26 14.99
N SER A 366 17.15 -14.91 15.43
CA SER A 366 17.23 -16.19 16.15
C SER A 366 17.79 -17.34 15.30
N ILE A 367 17.58 -17.28 14.00
CA ILE A 367 18.09 -18.27 13.05
C ILE A 367 19.60 -18.05 12.83
N HIS A 368 20.04 -16.82 12.78
CA HIS A 368 21.39 -16.45 12.38
C HIS A 368 22.39 -16.42 13.54
N TYR A 369 21.92 -15.96 14.70
CA TYR A 369 22.76 -15.81 15.89
C TYR A 369 22.59 -16.97 16.88
N ASN A 370 23.53 -17.08 17.83
CA ASN A 370 23.52 -18.05 18.91
C ASN A 370 23.61 -17.36 20.28
N GLY A 371 23.55 -18.12 21.36
CA GLY A 371 23.72 -17.62 22.73
C GLY A 371 22.60 -16.69 23.19
N ALA A 372 22.97 -15.63 23.89
CA ALA A 372 22.02 -14.73 24.55
C ALA A 372 21.09 -14.00 23.58
N LEU A 373 21.62 -13.57 22.44
CA LEU A 373 20.81 -12.87 21.44
C LEU A 373 19.73 -13.80 20.83
N LYS A 374 20.09 -15.04 20.48
CA LYS A 374 19.12 -16.04 20.03
C LYS A 374 18.01 -16.27 21.07
N THR A 375 18.41 -16.48 22.32
CA THR A 375 17.44 -16.72 23.39
C THR A 375 16.49 -15.56 23.56
N ALA A 376 17.03 -14.33 23.64
CA ALA A 376 16.21 -13.12 23.79
C ALA A 376 15.29 -12.88 22.59
N SER A 377 15.74 -13.22 21.38
CA SER A 377 14.91 -13.13 20.17
C SER A 377 13.69 -14.08 20.24
N LEU A 378 13.92 -15.35 20.59
CA LEU A 378 12.83 -16.34 20.70
C LEU A 378 11.84 -15.97 21.82
N GLU A 379 12.35 -15.51 22.97
CA GLU A 379 11.53 -15.07 24.09
C GLU A 379 10.69 -13.83 23.74
N LEU A 380 11.21 -12.91 22.93
CA LEU A 380 10.46 -11.75 22.45
C LEU A 380 9.33 -12.19 21.51
N VAL A 381 9.60 -13.07 20.54
CA VAL A 381 8.58 -13.60 19.63
C VAL A 381 7.46 -14.30 20.40
N GLU A 382 7.82 -15.12 21.40
CA GLU A 382 6.85 -15.78 22.28
C GLU A 382 6.00 -14.76 23.05
N ALA A 383 6.61 -13.71 23.60
CA ALA A 383 5.91 -12.68 24.34
C ALA A 383 4.94 -11.87 23.46
N ILE A 384 5.33 -11.55 22.21
CA ILE A 384 4.44 -10.89 21.25
C ILE A 384 3.24 -11.82 20.94
N ASN A 385 3.50 -13.08 20.64
CA ASN A 385 2.44 -14.06 20.35
C ASN A 385 1.48 -14.26 21.54
N ASN A 386 2.00 -14.28 22.77
CA ASN A 386 1.17 -14.39 23.99
C ASN A 386 0.27 -13.17 24.20
N MET A 387 0.70 -12.00 23.74
CA MET A 387 -0.08 -10.78 23.80
C MET A 387 -1.18 -10.74 22.73
N ILE A 388 -1.04 -11.43 21.60
CA ILE A 388 -2.02 -11.42 20.51
C ILE A 388 -3.24 -12.28 20.90
N ILE A 389 -4.41 -11.66 20.88
CA ILE A 389 -5.71 -12.34 21.05
C ILE A 389 -6.12 -13.03 19.76
N SER A 390 -6.06 -12.27 18.67
CA SER A 390 -6.33 -12.75 17.33
C SER A 390 -5.73 -11.79 16.29
N LYS A 391 -5.57 -12.30 15.07
CA LYS A 391 -5.10 -11.48 13.95
C LYS A 391 -5.71 -11.96 12.63
N SER A 392 -5.96 -11.03 11.73
CA SER A 392 -6.29 -11.28 10.33
C SER A 392 -5.17 -10.73 9.47
N MET A 393 -4.63 -11.58 8.60
CA MET A 393 -3.43 -11.27 7.82
C MET A 393 -3.66 -11.62 6.36
N GLY A 394 -3.34 -10.70 5.47
CA GLY A 394 -3.29 -10.92 4.03
C GLY A 394 -2.25 -11.96 3.64
N THR A 395 -2.36 -12.48 2.42
CA THR A 395 -1.54 -13.62 1.97
C THR A 395 -0.03 -13.33 1.98
N LYS A 396 0.38 -12.10 1.72
CA LYS A 396 1.77 -11.63 1.78
C LYS A 396 2.25 -11.33 3.22
N ARG A 397 1.33 -11.25 4.18
CA ARG A 397 1.62 -10.93 5.59
C ARG A 397 1.40 -12.12 6.53
N GLN A 398 1.07 -13.31 6.03
CA GLN A 398 0.78 -14.50 6.86
C GLN A 398 1.92 -14.90 7.79
N ASN A 399 3.17 -14.65 7.39
CA ASN A 399 4.36 -14.94 8.19
C ASN A 399 4.74 -13.79 9.14
N ALA A 400 3.99 -12.70 9.16
CA ALA A 400 4.21 -11.63 10.13
C ALA A 400 3.74 -12.07 11.52
N VAL A 401 4.50 -11.68 12.54
CA VAL A 401 4.03 -11.84 13.92
C VAL A 401 2.91 -10.85 14.20
N GLY A 402 3.02 -9.62 13.68
CA GLY A 402 1.95 -8.65 13.69
C GLY A 402 2.18 -7.49 14.64
N LEU A 403 3.40 -7.02 14.79
CA LEU A 403 3.74 -5.82 15.56
C LEU A 403 4.83 -5.06 14.82
N ASN A 404 4.52 -3.86 14.33
CA ASN A 404 5.52 -3.06 13.66
C ASN A 404 6.43 -2.30 14.64
N ILE A 405 7.60 -1.92 14.17
CA ILE A 405 8.55 -1.06 14.87
C ILE A 405 9.28 -0.19 13.83
N TYR A 406 9.58 1.05 14.22
CA TYR A 406 10.37 1.93 13.38
C TYR A 406 11.83 1.49 13.32
N TYR A 407 12.30 1.18 12.12
CA TYR A 407 13.68 0.80 11.85
C TYR A 407 14.12 1.37 10.50
N PRO A 408 14.52 2.66 10.45
CA PRO A 408 14.94 3.29 9.22
C PRO A 408 16.19 2.65 8.65
N ILE A 409 16.31 2.66 7.32
CA ILE A 409 17.52 2.25 6.62
C ILE A 409 18.66 3.16 7.06
N GLY A 410 19.85 2.58 7.21
CA GLY A 410 20.99 3.33 7.68
C GLY A 410 20.87 3.89 9.10
N GLY A 411 19.79 3.55 9.84
CA GLY A 411 19.58 3.96 11.21
C GLY A 411 19.37 5.47 11.38
N ASP A 412 18.86 6.18 10.37
CA ASP A 412 18.58 7.61 10.54
C ASP A 412 17.40 7.82 11.49
N VAL A 413 17.74 8.22 12.68
CA VAL A 413 16.82 8.45 13.79
C VAL A 413 16.55 9.94 14.03
N LYS A 414 16.92 10.79 13.07
CA LYS A 414 16.74 12.24 13.18
C LYS A 414 15.31 12.58 13.60
N TRP A 415 14.34 11.97 12.97
CA TRP A 415 12.91 12.19 13.22
C TRP A 415 12.40 11.52 14.50
N TYR A 416 12.94 10.36 14.83
CA TYR A 416 12.62 9.61 16.04
C TYR A 416 13.05 10.32 17.32
N TYR A 417 14.04 11.22 17.18
CA TYR A 417 14.58 12.02 18.30
C TYR A 417 14.19 13.45 18.33
N SER A 418 13.86 14.00 17.15
CA SER A 418 13.87 15.44 17.10
C SER A 418 12.76 15.98 17.97
N ALA A 419 13.22 16.64 19.03
CA ALA A 419 12.48 17.66 19.72
C ALA A 419 12.49 18.90 18.82
N ASP A 420 12.11 18.75 17.54
CA ASP A 420 12.00 19.88 16.64
C ASP A 420 10.91 20.79 17.19
N LYS A 421 11.22 22.04 17.19
CA LYS A 421 10.34 23.11 17.61
C LYS A 421 9.31 23.32 16.50
N TYR A 422 8.13 22.78 16.69
CA TYR A 422 7.01 23.18 15.87
C TYR A 422 6.47 24.50 16.37
N VAL A 423 6.36 25.44 15.45
CA VAL A 423 5.75 26.73 15.72
C VAL A 423 4.27 26.59 15.45
N TYR A 424 3.49 26.58 16.51
CA TYR A 424 2.04 26.53 16.47
C TYR A 424 1.47 27.95 16.47
N TYR A 425 0.62 28.26 15.50
CA TYR A 425 -0.13 29.51 15.46
C TYR A 425 -1.55 29.30 15.99
N ASN A 426 -1.83 29.83 17.14
CA ASN A 426 -3.20 29.97 17.62
C ASN A 426 -3.57 31.45 17.51
N GLY A 427 -4.24 31.86 16.45
CA GLY A 427 -4.72 33.23 16.17
C GLY A 427 -3.75 34.33 16.64
N ASN A 428 -2.75 34.72 15.99
CA ASN A 428 -1.74 35.76 16.30
C ASN A 428 -0.72 35.45 17.43
N THR A 429 -0.78 34.28 18.07
CA THR A 429 0.21 33.92 19.08
C THR A 429 1.03 32.71 18.56
N VAL A 430 2.34 32.89 18.52
CA VAL A 430 3.27 31.82 18.18
C VAL A 430 3.51 30.99 19.43
N ASN A 431 2.99 29.78 19.49
CA ASN A 431 3.27 28.83 20.55
C ASN A 431 4.31 27.81 20.08
N GLU A 432 5.38 27.68 20.83
CA GLU A 432 6.41 26.68 20.59
C GLU A 432 5.99 25.37 21.25
N ILE A 433 5.42 24.44 20.49
CA ILE A 433 5.13 23.09 20.99
C ILE A 433 6.38 22.24 20.79
N ARG A 434 6.96 21.81 21.88
CA ARG A 434 8.05 20.83 21.89
C ARG A 434 7.41 19.45 21.85
N PHE A 435 7.34 18.85 20.68
CA PHE A 435 6.96 17.45 20.54
C PHE A 435 8.08 16.57 21.12
N ARG A 436 7.81 15.95 22.22
CA ARG A 436 8.63 14.84 22.73
C ARG A 436 8.10 13.56 22.10
N ILE A 437 8.44 13.33 20.85
CA ILE A 437 8.01 12.13 20.15
C ILE A 437 8.57 10.90 20.86
N HIS A 438 7.69 9.99 21.30
CA HIS A 438 7.95 8.62 21.79
C HIS A 438 9.00 8.43 22.88
N LEU A 439 9.32 9.45 23.62
CA LEU A 439 10.20 9.31 24.77
C LEU A 439 9.67 8.26 25.77
N ASN A 440 8.34 7.98 25.77
CA ASN A 440 7.78 6.97 26.68
C ASN A 440 8.26 5.57 26.33
N PHE A 441 8.22 5.16 25.07
CA PHE A 441 8.75 3.88 24.60
C PHE A 441 10.22 3.66 24.97
N LEU A 442 11.02 4.73 25.02
CA LEU A 442 12.46 4.70 25.23
C LEU A 442 12.88 5.11 26.65
N ARG A 443 11.93 5.47 27.53
CA ARG A 443 12.21 5.97 28.88
C ARG A 443 12.37 4.86 29.91
N ASP A 444 13.21 5.13 30.91
CA ASP A 444 13.44 4.26 32.07
C ASP A 444 12.16 3.95 32.85
N GLU A 445 11.17 4.86 32.90
CA GLU A 445 9.89 4.66 33.57
C GLU A 445 9.03 3.51 33.01
N TYR A 446 9.28 3.10 31.77
CA TYR A 446 8.70 1.91 31.15
C TYR A 446 9.70 0.74 31.09
N GLY A 447 10.77 0.80 31.87
CA GLY A 447 11.82 -0.20 31.88
C GLY A 447 12.93 0.04 30.86
N GLY A 448 12.91 1.17 30.15
CA GLY A 448 13.87 1.62 29.10
C GLY A 448 14.41 0.53 28.21
N ASN A 449 14.27 0.65 26.90
CA ASN A 449 14.89 -0.30 26.00
C ASN A 449 16.07 0.32 25.24
N ASN A 450 16.95 -0.52 24.72
CA ASN A 450 18.14 -0.09 24.01
C ASN A 450 17.92 0.05 22.49
N TRP A 451 16.67 0.06 22.02
CA TRP A 451 16.36 0.14 20.60
C TRP A 451 17.01 1.35 19.93
N LEU A 452 16.81 2.51 20.51
CA LEU A 452 17.39 3.75 20.01
C LEU A 452 18.93 3.74 20.01
N ASN A 453 19.54 3.21 21.07
CA ASN A 453 20.99 3.05 21.13
C ASN A 453 21.49 2.10 20.03
N TYR A 454 20.71 1.06 19.74
CA TYR A 454 20.99 0.15 18.64
C TYR A 454 20.88 0.85 17.27
N LEU A 455 19.79 1.59 17.01
CA LEU A 455 19.63 2.34 15.76
C LEU A 455 20.76 3.36 15.55
N ASN A 456 21.19 4.05 16.61
CA ASN A 456 22.36 4.92 16.54
C ASN A 456 23.66 4.18 16.21
N GLN A 457 23.78 2.93 16.65
CA GLN A 457 24.94 2.12 16.28
C GLN A 457 24.85 1.69 14.80
N VAL A 458 23.66 1.32 14.31
CA VAL A 458 23.41 1.05 12.89
C VAL A 458 23.75 2.25 12.02
N LYS A 459 23.31 3.45 12.41
CA LYS A 459 23.65 4.70 11.72
C LYS A 459 25.17 4.91 11.58
N LYS A 460 25.93 4.66 12.63
CA LYS A 460 27.39 4.76 12.58
C LYS A 460 28.00 3.80 11.59
N ILE A 461 27.44 2.60 11.48
CA ILE A 461 27.88 1.57 10.56
C ILE A 461 27.58 1.98 9.13
N ALA A 462 26.34 2.37 8.85
CA ALA A 462 25.90 2.83 7.53
C ALA A 462 26.68 4.05 7.04
N LEU A 463 26.99 5.02 7.93
CA LEU A 463 27.82 6.17 7.59
C LEU A 463 29.28 5.81 7.25
N ASN A 464 29.75 4.65 7.67
CA ASN A 464 31.10 4.16 7.36
C ASN A 464 31.11 3.26 6.11
N ASP A 465 29.96 2.75 5.70
CA ASP A 465 29.79 2.02 4.47
C ASP A 465 29.36 2.99 3.38
N LYS A 466 30.31 3.41 2.56
CA LYS A 466 30.10 4.35 1.45
C LYS A 466 30.50 3.75 0.11
N ALA A 467 30.69 2.45 0.07
CA ALA A 467 31.13 1.77 -1.13
C ALA A 467 29.92 1.08 -1.79
N PRO A 468 29.18 1.79 -2.69
CA PRO A 468 28.07 1.18 -3.40
C PRO A 468 28.54 -0.05 -4.20
N PRO A 469 27.61 -0.94 -4.59
CA PRO A 469 27.90 -1.98 -5.55
C PRO A 469 28.53 -1.39 -6.81
N LYS A 470 29.42 -2.12 -7.44
CA LYS A 470 29.98 -1.71 -8.74
C LYS A 470 29.32 -2.52 -9.82
N ILE A 471 28.82 -1.84 -10.81
CA ILE A 471 28.26 -2.46 -11.99
C ILE A 471 29.09 -2.09 -13.22
N SER A 472 29.16 -2.99 -14.17
CA SER A 472 29.84 -2.78 -15.45
C SER A 472 29.20 -3.63 -16.53
N SER A 473 29.27 -3.16 -17.76
CA SER A 473 28.92 -3.94 -18.94
C SER A 473 30.08 -3.99 -19.92
N SER A 474 30.13 -5.01 -20.75
CA SER A 474 31.14 -5.18 -21.79
C SER A 474 30.59 -4.97 -23.21
N GLY A 475 29.33 -4.62 -23.36
CA GLY A 475 28.68 -4.40 -24.67
C GLY A 475 29.05 -3.06 -25.29
N ASP A 476 29.19 -3.00 -26.63
CA ASP A 476 29.51 -1.77 -27.35
C ASP A 476 28.39 -0.71 -27.22
N GLY A 477 27.14 -1.14 -27.09
CA GLY A 477 25.98 -0.27 -26.86
C GLY A 477 25.78 0.15 -25.41
N SER A 478 26.75 -0.10 -24.51
CA SER A 478 26.65 0.27 -23.10
C SER A 478 27.70 1.33 -22.70
N ARG A 479 27.31 2.16 -21.74
CA ARG A 479 28.20 3.17 -21.15
C ARG A 479 27.98 3.25 -19.64
N SER A 480 29.04 3.59 -18.90
CA SER A 480 28.93 3.89 -17.47
C SER A 480 28.50 5.33 -17.30
N GLY A 481 27.57 5.58 -16.37
CA GLY A 481 26.96 6.87 -16.12
C GLY A 481 25.66 7.07 -16.90
N ARG A 482 24.97 8.13 -16.58
CA ARG A 482 23.70 8.51 -17.20
C ARG A 482 23.96 9.42 -18.41
N ILE A 483 23.01 9.42 -19.33
CA ILE A 483 23.10 10.29 -20.51
C ILE A 483 23.13 11.78 -20.09
N ASP A 484 22.41 12.11 -19.04
CA ASP A 484 22.39 13.45 -18.43
C ASP A 484 23.70 13.84 -17.74
N GLU A 485 24.51 12.90 -17.37
CA GLU A 485 25.90 13.15 -16.87
C GLU A 485 26.92 13.36 -17.99
N GLY A 486 26.44 13.46 -19.23
CA GLY A 486 27.26 13.68 -20.41
C GLY A 486 27.81 12.38 -21.01
N VAL A 487 27.19 11.26 -20.75
CA VAL A 487 27.53 10.00 -21.42
C VAL A 487 27.15 10.09 -22.89
N ASN A 488 28.18 10.02 -23.76
CA ASN A 488 27.96 10.06 -25.20
C ASN A 488 27.43 8.70 -25.70
N PRO A 489 26.37 8.70 -26.53
CA PRO A 489 25.90 7.48 -27.17
C PRO A 489 27.00 6.90 -28.10
N PRO A 490 26.99 5.58 -28.34
CA PRO A 490 27.81 4.92 -29.32
C PRO A 490 27.43 5.36 -30.75
N GLU A 491 28.18 4.88 -31.76
CA GLU A 491 27.69 4.95 -33.13
C GLU A 491 26.38 4.17 -33.28
N GLU A 492 25.43 4.60 -34.10
CA GLU A 492 24.12 3.95 -34.23
C GLU A 492 24.21 2.45 -34.58
N GLU A 493 25.28 2.04 -35.26
CA GLU A 493 25.53 0.65 -35.61
C GLU A 493 25.77 -0.26 -34.39
N ASP A 494 26.11 0.34 -33.24
CA ASP A 494 26.45 -0.37 -32.01
C ASP A 494 25.26 -0.39 -31.01
N TYR A 495 24.09 0.20 -31.37
CA TYR A 495 22.91 0.15 -30.53
C TYR A 495 22.39 -1.30 -30.40
N TYR A 496 21.87 -1.64 -29.24
CA TYR A 496 21.04 -2.83 -29.10
C TYR A 496 19.75 -2.64 -29.90
N LEU A 497 19.32 -3.69 -30.58
CA LEU A 497 18.02 -3.67 -31.27
C LEU A 497 16.99 -4.39 -30.41
N ALA A 498 15.82 -3.77 -30.24
CA ALA A 498 14.70 -4.36 -29.52
C ALA A 498 13.45 -4.42 -30.38
N THR A 499 12.87 -5.60 -30.46
CA THR A 499 11.54 -5.81 -31.03
C THR A 499 10.74 -6.79 -30.17
N VAL A 500 9.43 -6.81 -30.29
CA VAL A 500 8.56 -7.76 -29.57
C VAL A 500 8.96 -9.23 -29.81
N ASN A 501 9.52 -9.55 -30.99
CA ASN A 501 9.92 -10.91 -31.36
C ASN A 501 11.38 -11.22 -31.11
N ASP A 502 12.21 -10.18 -30.96
CA ASP A 502 13.66 -10.29 -30.74
C ASP A 502 14.05 -9.22 -29.71
N PRO A 503 13.89 -9.52 -28.41
CA PRO A 503 14.16 -8.57 -27.36
C PRO A 503 15.64 -8.23 -27.26
N ALA A 504 15.97 -7.01 -26.89
CA ALA A 504 17.32 -6.65 -26.51
C ALA A 504 17.70 -7.42 -25.23
N ILE A 505 18.85 -8.10 -25.27
CA ILE A 505 19.43 -8.79 -24.11
C ILE A 505 20.69 -8.04 -23.72
N MET A 506 20.63 -7.43 -22.55
CA MET A 506 21.70 -6.59 -22.01
C MET A 506 22.25 -7.26 -20.76
N GLU A 507 23.57 -7.45 -20.69
CA GLU A 507 24.22 -8.09 -19.54
C GLU A 507 24.97 -7.04 -18.72
N PHE A 508 24.88 -7.14 -17.41
CA PHE A 508 25.70 -6.38 -16.47
C PHE A 508 26.32 -7.29 -15.42
N GLU A 509 27.53 -6.95 -15.02
CA GLU A 509 28.24 -7.65 -13.95
C GLU A 509 28.22 -6.80 -12.69
N VAL A 510 27.83 -7.40 -11.59
CA VAL A 510 27.93 -6.81 -10.24
C VAL A 510 29.20 -7.35 -9.60
N THR A 511 30.10 -6.43 -9.24
CA THR A 511 31.34 -6.74 -8.51
C THR A 511 31.44 -5.91 -7.25
N ASN A 512 32.15 -6.43 -6.25
CA ASN A 512 32.20 -5.84 -4.90
C ASN A 512 30.80 -5.66 -4.29
N GLY A 513 29.90 -6.53 -4.68
CA GLY A 513 28.44 -6.50 -4.38
C GLY A 513 28.03 -7.60 -3.43
N ALA A 514 28.92 -8.03 -2.48
CA ALA A 514 28.54 -8.98 -1.43
C ALA A 514 27.32 -8.47 -0.63
N ASP A 515 27.05 -7.19 -0.68
CA ASP A 515 25.95 -6.44 -0.09
C ASP A 515 24.93 -5.93 -1.10
N ALA A 516 25.07 -6.19 -2.41
CA ALA A 516 24.08 -5.87 -3.41
C ALA A 516 22.74 -6.55 -3.09
N TYR A 517 21.66 -5.78 -3.15
CA TYR A 517 20.31 -6.20 -2.74
C TYR A 517 19.32 -6.22 -3.88
N SER A 518 19.28 -5.16 -4.68
CA SER A 518 18.28 -4.99 -5.75
C SER A 518 18.87 -4.30 -6.96
N ALA A 519 18.27 -4.56 -8.11
CA ALA A 519 18.49 -3.83 -9.34
C ALA A 519 17.15 -3.29 -9.84
N TYR A 520 17.19 -2.09 -10.39
CA TYR A 520 16.08 -1.44 -11.07
C TYR A 520 16.52 -1.10 -12.48
N VAL A 521 15.60 -1.27 -13.40
CA VAL A 521 15.81 -1.08 -14.83
C VAL A 521 14.75 -0.13 -15.34
N SER A 522 15.15 1.08 -15.68
CA SER A 522 14.25 2.15 -16.12
C SER A 522 14.42 2.43 -17.60
N LEU A 523 13.33 2.75 -18.27
CA LEU A 523 13.33 3.24 -19.64
C LEU A 523 13.29 4.76 -19.64
N VAL A 524 14.21 5.38 -20.35
CA VAL A 524 14.36 6.82 -20.46
C VAL A 524 14.33 7.24 -21.93
N SER A 525 13.73 8.37 -22.23
CA SER A 525 13.74 8.96 -23.56
C SER A 525 14.01 10.46 -23.48
N ASN A 526 14.83 10.95 -24.40
CA ASN A 526 15.00 12.36 -24.67
C ASN A 526 14.40 12.78 -26.03
N GLU A 527 13.94 11.83 -26.82
CA GLU A 527 13.32 12.10 -28.12
C GLU A 527 11.83 12.47 -28.01
N LEU A 528 11.20 12.10 -26.89
CA LEU A 528 9.79 12.44 -26.59
C LEU A 528 9.64 13.85 -25.99
N THR A 529 10.72 14.60 -25.86
CA THR A 529 10.72 15.98 -25.34
C THR A 529 11.17 16.94 -26.47
N GLU A 530 10.61 18.14 -26.51
CA GLU A 530 11.04 19.18 -27.46
C GLU A 530 12.43 19.78 -27.08
N ASN A 531 12.85 19.57 -25.83
CA ASN A 531 14.11 20.11 -25.32
C ASN A 531 15.13 18.96 -25.18
N PRO A 532 16.24 18.98 -25.91
CA PRO A 532 17.26 17.93 -25.86
C PRO A 532 17.97 17.81 -24.50
N ASN A 533 17.78 18.75 -23.60
CA ASN A 533 18.31 18.70 -22.23
C ASN A 533 17.31 18.10 -21.23
N GLN A 534 16.14 17.68 -21.69
CA GLN A 534 15.12 17.06 -20.87
C GLN A 534 15.11 15.55 -21.11
N TYR A 535 14.97 14.81 -20.01
CA TYR A 535 14.93 13.35 -19.99
C TYR A 535 13.65 12.93 -19.27
N ILE A 536 12.81 12.19 -19.96
CA ILE A 536 11.57 11.66 -19.41
C ILE A 536 11.72 10.17 -19.08
N TYR A 537 11.37 9.81 -17.85
CA TYR A 537 11.32 8.43 -17.41
C TYR A 537 9.95 7.85 -17.76
N LEU A 538 9.95 6.87 -18.65
CA LEU A 538 8.73 6.18 -19.10
C LEU A 538 8.28 5.07 -18.12
N GLY A 539 9.10 4.80 -17.11
CA GLY A 539 8.84 3.81 -16.06
C GLY A 539 9.88 2.69 -16.02
N GLU A 540 9.70 1.76 -15.10
CA GLU A 540 10.53 0.57 -14.99
C GLU A 540 10.12 -0.50 -16.00
N VAL A 541 11.10 -1.05 -16.71
CA VAL A 541 10.96 -2.22 -17.55
C VAL A 541 11.30 -3.51 -16.80
N GLY A 542 11.86 -3.41 -15.61
CA GLY A 542 12.11 -4.53 -14.72
C GLY A 542 12.79 -4.15 -13.42
N SER A 543 12.63 -5.03 -12.44
CA SER A 543 13.36 -4.97 -11.17
C SER A 543 13.60 -6.38 -10.65
N ALA A 544 14.66 -6.56 -9.88
CA ALA A 544 15.00 -7.86 -9.32
C ALA A 544 15.74 -7.76 -7.99
N LEU A 545 15.58 -8.79 -7.15
CA LEU A 545 16.47 -9.02 -6.01
C LEU A 545 17.78 -9.62 -6.52
N LEU A 546 18.89 -9.11 -6.04
CA LEU A 546 20.23 -9.60 -6.35
C LEU A 546 20.71 -10.58 -5.26
N ASP A 547 21.55 -11.52 -5.66
CA ASP A 547 22.19 -12.49 -4.76
C ASP A 547 23.72 -12.29 -4.73
N GLY A 548 24.15 -11.03 -4.61
CA GLY A 548 25.57 -10.67 -4.50
C GLY A 548 26.27 -10.47 -5.85
N ASP A 549 27.58 -10.78 -5.90
CA ASP A 549 28.38 -10.69 -7.12
C ASP A 549 27.87 -11.67 -8.18
N GLY A 550 27.84 -11.24 -9.43
CA GLY A 550 27.39 -12.09 -10.52
C GLY A 550 27.12 -11.33 -11.81
N VAL A 551 26.80 -12.09 -12.85
CA VAL A 551 26.32 -11.55 -14.13
C VAL A 551 24.81 -11.70 -14.17
N TYR A 552 24.14 -10.62 -14.52
CA TYR A 552 22.69 -10.51 -14.59
C TYR A 552 22.28 -10.06 -15.99
N GLU A 553 21.13 -10.50 -16.44
CA GLU A 553 20.58 -10.17 -17.75
C GLU A 553 19.33 -9.31 -17.62
N VAL A 554 19.23 -8.31 -18.48
CA VAL A 554 18.04 -7.48 -18.67
C VAL A 554 17.43 -7.79 -20.02
N TYR A 555 16.14 -8.05 -20.05
CA TYR A 555 15.38 -8.28 -21.28
C TYR A 555 14.44 -7.10 -21.49
N TRP A 556 14.49 -6.53 -22.69
CA TRP A 556 13.50 -5.56 -23.10
C TRP A 556 13.04 -5.82 -24.53
N ASP A 557 11.74 -6.03 -24.70
CA ASP A 557 11.09 -6.39 -25.97
C ASP A 557 10.47 -5.17 -26.67
N ALA A 558 10.98 -3.98 -26.41
CA ALA A 558 10.44 -2.73 -26.91
C ALA A 558 8.98 -2.45 -26.46
N SER A 559 8.54 -3.05 -25.38
CA SER A 559 7.17 -2.83 -24.86
C SER A 559 7.20 -2.07 -23.56
N MET A 560 6.17 -1.23 -23.35
CA MET A 560 5.91 -0.51 -22.11
C MET A 560 4.42 -0.59 -21.76
N PRO A 561 4.07 -0.49 -20.47
CA PRO A 561 2.68 -0.34 -20.06
C PRO A 561 2.08 0.96 -20.60
N ILE A 562 1.03 0.82 -21.38
CA ILE A 562 0.24 1.91 -21.96
C ILE A 562 -1.16 1.87 -21.38
N ILE A 563 -1.66 3.04 -21.01
CA ILE A 563 -3.00 3.24 -20.52
C ILE A 563 -3.87 3.76 -21.68
N SER A 564 -5.03 3.17 -21.89
CA SER A 564 -5.96 3.52 -22.95
C SER A 564 -7.41 3.28 -22.54
N LEU A 565 -8.35 3.67 -23.38
CA LEU A 565 -9.75 3.30 -23.21
C LEU A 565 -10.05 2.03 -24.02
N ALA A 566 -10.79 1.11 -23.40
CA ALA A 566 -11.15 -0.18 -23.99
C ALA A 566 -11.92 -0.08 -25.35
N GLU A 567 -12.46 1.08 -25.70
CA GLU A 567 -13.25 1.31 -26.90
C GLU A 567 -12.68 2.42 -27.81
N SER A 568 -11.43 2.83 -27.64
CA SER A 568 -10.83 3.95 -28.40
C SER A 568 -10.02 3.45 -29.60
N ASP A 569 -10.35 3.94 -30.79
CA ASP A 569 -9.60 3.68 -32.03
C ASP A 569 -8.50 4.73 -32.34
N THR A 570 -8.24 5.68 -31.45
CA THR A 570 -7.26 6.77 -31.66
C THR A 570 -6.14 6.69 -30.63
N PHE A 571 -4.90 6.57 -31.11
CA PHE A 571 -3.74 6.33 -30.27
C PHE A 571 -2.63 7.36 -30.51
N ASP A 572 -2.43 8.23 -29.50
CA ASP A 572 -1.08 8.56 -29.09
C ASP A 572 -0.82 7.73 -27.82
N PRO A 573 0.27 6.96 -27.73
CA PRO A 573 0.51 6.09 -26.59
C PRO A 573 0.70 6.91 -25.32
N ILE A 574 -0.16 6.67 -24.32
CA ILE A 574 -0.03 7.27 -23.01
C ILE A 574 0.68 6.25 -22.10
N TYR A 575 1.96 6.48 -21.84
CA TYR A 575 2.74 5.61 -20.97
C TYR A 575 2.24 5.71 -19.52
N LEU A 576 2.21 4.57 -18.82
CA LEU A 576 1.75 4.55 -17.42
C LEU A 576 2.78 5.15 -16.46
N GLY A 577 4.07 5.14 -16.79
CA GLY A 577 5.12 5.70 -15.95
C GLY A 577 5.28 4.99 -14.61
N GLY A 578 5.21 3.65 -14.58
CA GLY A 578 5.13 2.89 -13.34
C GLY A 578 6.47 2.38 -12.80
N TRP A 579 6.52 2.18 -11.48
CA TRP A 579 7.62 1.54 -10.74
C TRP A 579 7.11 0.32 -9.98
N ALA A 580 7.90 -0.75 -9.94
CA ALA A 580 7.55 -1.91 -9.12
C ALA A 580 7.52 -1.51 -7.63
N LEU A 581 6.47 -1.89 -6.94
CA LEU A 581 6.30 -1.58 -5.52
C LEU A 581 7.39 -2.22 -4.65
N GLU A 582 7.83 -3.40 -5.03
CA GLU A 582 8.97 -4.11 -4.43
C GLU A 582 9.77 -4.76 -5.56
N PRO A 583 11.10 -4.94 -5.45
CA PRO A 583 11.90 -5.59 -6.47
C PRO A 583 11.33 -6.95 -6.88
N GLY A 584 11.11 -7.16 -8.17
CA GLY A 584 10.52 -8.39 -8.71
C GLY A 584 9.01 -8.55 -8.47
N SER A 585 8.33 -7.51 -8.04
CA SER A 585 6.86 -7.49 -7.90
C SER A 585 6.18 -7.32 -9.25
N ASN A 586 4.98 -7.88 -9.40
CA ASN A 586 4.08 -7.56 -10.50
C ASN A 586 3.04 -6.49 -10.15
N LEU A 587 3.16 -5.90 -8.96
CA LEU A 587 2.38 -4.75 -8.53
C LEU A 587 3.23 -3.49 -8.72
N TYR A 588 2.76 -2.61 -9.57
CA TYR A 588 3.42 -1.36 -9.92
C TYR A 588 2.63 -0.20 -9.36
N ILE A 589 3.31 0.86 -9.05
CA ILE A 589 2.73 2.16 -8.76
C ILE A 589 3.04 3.14 -9.87
N SER A 590 2.11 4.00 -10.17
CA SER A 590 2.30 5.16 -11.05
C SER A 590 1.60 6.36 -10.46
N PHE A 591 1.99 7.55 -10.89
CA PHE A 591 1.42 8.80 -10.43
C PHE A 591 0.53 9.39 -11.50
N ALA A 592 -0.54 10.03 -11.09
CA ALA A 592 -1.46 10.73 -11.97
C ALA A 592 -2.08 11.92 -11.24
N ASP A 593 -2.52 12.92 -12.00
CA ASP A 593 -3.40 13.96 -11.50
C ASP A 593 -4.81 13.71 -12.01
N TYR A 594 -5.81 13.85 -11.17
CA TYR A 594 -7.20 13.67 -11.54
C TYR A 594 -7.98 14.98 -11.45
N GLN A 595 -8.73 15.26 -12.47
CA GLN A 595 -9.65 16.38 -12.54
C GLN A 595 -11.08 15.86 -12.60
N ALA A 596 -11.88 16.14 -11.57
CA ALA A 596 -13.29 15.75 -11.57
C ALA A 596 -14.10 16.54 -12.61
N PRO A 597 -15.25 16.02 -13.10
CA PRO A 597 -16.12 16.76 -14.01
C PRO A 597 -16.54 18.10 -13.41
N GLU A 598 -16.47 19.16 -14.20
CA GLU A 598 -16.83 20.52 -13.78
C GLU A 598 -15.94 21.14 -12.68
N SER A 599 -14.80 20.55 -12.38
CA SER A 599 -13.79 21.06 -11.46
C SER A 599 -12.54 21.54 -12.21
N ASP A 600 -11.91 22.61 -11.71
CA ASP A 600 -10.60 23.06 -12.18
C ASP A 600 -9.47 22.58 -11.25
N GLU A 601 -9.79 21.85 -10.18
CA GLU A 601 -8.83 21.36 -9.22
C GLU A 601 -8.25 20.02 -9.66
N LEU A 602 -6.92 19.88 -9.54
CA LEU A 602 -6.21 18.63 -9.78
C LEU A 602 -5.96 17.92 -8.46
N ILE A 603 -6.33 16.66 -8.40
CA ILE A 603 -6.13 15.79 -7.25
C ILE A 603 -4.96 14.85 -7.58
N PRO A 604 -3.83 14.94 -6.89
CA PRO A 604 -2.70 14.05 -7.13
C PRO A 604 -3.02 12.63 -6.62
N LEU A 605 -2.75 11.64 -7.46
CA LEU A 605 -3.08 10.24 -7.22
C LEU A 605 -1.87 9.31 -7.31
N ILE A 606 -1.93 8.23 -6.55
CA ILE A 606 -1.10 7.04 -6.72
C ILE A 606 -1.98 5.90 -7.22
N LEU A 607 -1.65 5.36 -8.38
CA LEU A 607 -2.34 4.23 -9.01
C LEU A 607 -1.57 2.94 -8.71
N TYR A 608 -2.25 1.94 -8.14
CA TYR A 608 -1.71 0.60 -7.96
C TYR A 608 -2.18 -0.28 -9.10
N THR A 609 -1.26 -0.67 -9.98
CA THR A 609 -1.55 -1.48 -11.15
C THR A 609 -0.89 -2.85 -11.01
N ARG A 610 -1.69 -3.90 -11.08
CA ARG A 610 -1.18 -5.26 -11.11
C ARG A 610 -1.11 -5.77 -12.54
N PHE A 611 0.05 -6.25 -12.92
CA PHE A 611 0.26 -6.91 -14.21
C PHE A 611 0.10 -8.41 -14.10
N SER A 612 -0.62 -8.96 -15.06
CA SER A 612 -0.70 -10.39 -15.32
C SER A 612 0.45 -10.84 -16.22
N ASN A 613 0.70 -12.15 -16.27
CA ASN A 613 1.81 -12.70 -17.07
C ASN A 613 1.67 -12.51 -18.59
N ASP A 614 0.49 -12.13 -19.06
CA ASP A 614 0.19 -11.83 -20.47
C ASP A 614 0.31 -10.32 -20.79
N GLY A 615 0.81 -9.51 -19.85
CA GLY A 615 1.10 -8.10 -20.06
C GLY A 615 -0.10 -7.16 -19.88
N TYR A 616 -1.24 -7.67 -19.40
CA TYR A 616 -2.38 -6.82 -19.05
C TYR A 616 -2.30 -6.33 -17.63
N GLY A 617 -2.58 -5.04 -17.43
CA GLY A 617 -2.64 -4.39 -16.12
C GLY A 617 -4.08 -4.14 -15.69
N THR A 618 -4.29 -4.16 -14.38
CA THR A 618 -5.56 -3.78 -13.74
C THR A 618 -5.26 -2.81 -12.61
N ILE A 619 -5.91 -1.65 -12.64
CA ILE A 619 -5.85 -0.70 -11.52
C ILE A 619 -6.63 -1.30 -10.35
N GLU A 620 -5.90 -1.76 -9.33
CA GLU A 620 -6.52 -2.36 -8.15
C GLU A 620 -7.01 -1.31 -7.18
N THR A 621 -6.16 -0.35 -6.87
CA THR A 621 -6.39 0.67 -5.84
C THR A 621 -5.91 2.02 -6.35
N ILE A 622 -6.62 3.07 -5.99
CA ILE A 622 -6.26 4.47 -6.25
C ILE A 622 -6.18 5.17 -4.90
N MET A 623 -5.09 5.88 -4.68
CA MET A 623 -4.87 6.63 -3.44
C MET A 623 -4.64 8.10 -3.77
N GLU A 624 -5.15 8.98 -2.94
CA GLU A 624 -4.76 10.39 -3.02
C GLU A 624 -3.33 10.58 -2.53
N ASP A 625 -2.52 11.28 -3.30
CA ASP A 625 -1.14 11.59 -2.92
C ASP A 625 -1.08 12.96 -2.25
N ASN A 626 -1.36 12.98 -0.96
CA ASN A 626 -1.34 14.18 -0.13
C ASN A 626 0.10 14.58 0.27
N LEU A 627 0.99 14.72 -0.72
CA LEU A 627 2.31 15.28 -0.44
C LEU A 627 2.18 16.75 -0.03
N ASP A 628 2.64 17.06 1.17
CA ASP A 628 2.86 18.42 1.61
C ASP A 628 4.32 18.77 1.31
N GLU A 629 4.55 19.54 0.26
CA GLU A 629 5.89 19.96 -0.20
C GLU A 629 6.68 20.67 0.91
N ASP A 630 5.99 21.29 1.86
CA ASP A 630 6.59 22.04 2.95
C ASP A 630 6.82 21.21 4.23
N SER A 631 6.40 19.94 4.30
CA SER A 631 6.45 19.13 5.52
C SER A 631 7.06 17.76 5.35
N GLU A 632 8.33 17.65 5.67
CA GLU A 632 9.07 16.38 5.75
C GLU A 632 8.47 15.35 6.74
N ILE A 633 7.65 15.81 7.69
CA ILE A 633 6.98 14.92 8.67
C ILE A 633 5.62 14.46 8.18
N ALA A 634 4.83 15.33 7.56
CA ALA A 634 3.55 14.94 6.96
C ALA A 634 3.76 13.88 5.89
N ASN A 635 4.84 13.98 5.13
CA ASN A 635 5.21 13.03 4.09
C ASN A 635 5.63 11.65 4.63
N LYS A 636 5.88 11.52 5.93
CA LYS A 636 6.16 10.22 6.59
C LYS A 636 4.90 9.58 7.19
N LEU A 637 3.77 10.26 7.14
CA LEU A 637 2.49 9.66 7.50
C LEU A 637 2.05 8.79 6.32
N ALA A 638 1.60 7.57 6.62
CA ALA A 638 1.05 6.72 5.60
C ALA A 638 -0.16 7.41 4.94
N PRO A 639 -0.24 7.44 3.61
CA PRO A 639 -1.43 7.89 2.93
C PRO A 639 -2.60 6.98 3.35
N ALA A 640 -3.78 7.54 3.43
CA ALA A 640 -4.95 6.69 3.54
C ALA A 640 -5.14 5.95 2.23
N VAL A 641 -5.55 4.72 2.35
CA VAL A 641 -6.03 3.94 1.21
C VAL A 641 -7.49 4.31 1.01
N SER A 642 -7.77 5.48 0.46
CA SER A 642 -9.11 5.82 0.01
C SER A 642 -9.25 5.47 -1.46
N ASP A 643 -10.33 4.78 -1.81
CA ASP A 643 -10.71 4.64 -3.22
C ASP A 643 -11.29 5.96 -3.69
N ILE A 644 -10.49 6.71 -4.40
CA ILE A 644 -11.03 7.82 -5.17
C ILE A 644 -11.83 7.24 -6.32
N VAL A 645 -13.09 7.63 -6.38
CA VAL A 645 -13.97 7.24 -7.47
C VAL A 645 -13.68 8.15 -8.65
N LEU A 646 -13.10 7.60 -9.69
CA LEU A 646 -12.93 8.33 -10.95
C LEU A 646 -14.30 8.44 -11.63
N GLU A 647 -14.90 9.64 -11.60
CA GLU A 647 -16.22 9.89 -12.15
C GLU A 647 -16.23 9.91 -13.67
N PRO A 648 -17.29 9.43 -14.33
CA PRO A 648 -17.42 9.54 -15.78
C PRO A 648 -17.31 10.99 -16.27
N GLY A 649 -16.48 11.21 -17.28
CA GLY A 649 -16.20 12.54 -17.82
C GLY A 649 -15.10 13.32 -17.11
N GLY A 650 -14.60 12.86 -15.98
CA GLY A 650 -13.38 13.37 -15.37
C GLY A 650 -12.15 13.08 -16.23
N LYS A 651 -11.03 13.72 -15.95
CA LYS A 651 -9.80 13.57 -16.70
C LYS A 651 -8.69 13.03 -15.80
N LEU A 652 -7.98 12.03 -16.28
CA LEU A 652 -6.80 11.45 -15.62
C LEU A 652 -5.57 11.80 -16.45
N TYR A 653 -4.63 12.55 -15.83
CA TYR A 653 -3.39 13.01 -16.42
C TYR A 653 -2.25 12.16 -15.85
N PRO A 654 -1.55 11.33 -16.63
CA PRO A 654 -0.35 10.64 -16.16
C PRO A 654 0.73 11.63 -15.75
N VAL A 655 1.41 11.33 -14.64
CA VAL A 655 2.52 12.14 -14.12
C VAL A 655 3.81 11.40 -14.36
N TYR A 656 4.75 12.07 -15.04
CA TYR A 656 6.06 11.51 -15.36
C TYR A 656 7.15 12.16 -14.52
N TYR A 657 8.15 11.37 -14.17
CA TYR A 657 9.38 11.89 -13.61
C TYR A 657 10.25 12.42 -14.76
N MET A 658 10.70 13.65 -14.63
CA MET A 658 11.59 14.30 -15.59
C MET A 658 12.80 14.89 -14.89
N GLU A 659 13.88 14.98 -15.63
CA GLU A 659 15.09 15.70 -15.23
C GLU A 659 15.49 16.66 -16.35
N GLU A 660 15.88 17.88 -15.99
CA GLU A 660 16.39 18.89 -16.91
C GLU A 660 17.75 19.37 -16.46
N LEU A 661 18.68 19.39 -17.40
CA LEU A 661 20.00 19.97 -17.18
C LEU A 661 19.87 21.50 -17.20
N ASN A 662 20.08 22.16 -16.06
CA ASN A 662 20.04 23.59 -15.93
C ASN A 662 21.34 24.28 -16.47
N ASP A 663 21.34 25.59 -16.57
CA ASP A 663 22.46 26.36 -17.08
C ASP A 663 23.77 26.23 -16.24
N ASP A 664 23.66 25.81 -14.99
CA ASP A 664 24.78 25.55 -14.09
C ASP A 664 25.35 24.15 -14.23
N GLY A 665 24.73 23.28 -15.06
CA GLY A 665 25.09 21.87 -15.28
C GLY A 665 24.63 20.94 -14.15
N GLU A 666 23.63 21.33 -13.39
CA GLU A 666 22.99 20.52 -12.39
C GLU A 666 21.63 20.05 -12.90
N PHE A 667 21.24 18.83 -12.53
CA PHE A 667 19.93 18.28 -12.84
C PHE A 667 18.92 18.69 -11.80
N GLU A 668 17.80 19.20 -12.27
CA GLU A 668 16.64 19.49 -11.45
C GLU A 668 15.56 18.44 -11.77
N PRO A 669 15.29 17.50 -10.86
CA PRO A 669 14.21 16.53 -11.03
C PRO A 669 12.87 17.18 -10.70
N TRP A 670 11.84 16.86 -11.49
CA TRP A 670 10.46 17.21 -11.15
C TRP A 670 9.47 16.19 -11.71
N PHE A 671 8.28 16.20 -11.15
CA PHE A 671 7.16 15.45 -11.67
C PHE A 671 6.27 16.37 -12.49
N ILE A 672 5.88 15.94 -13.68
CA ILE A 672 5.06 16.72 -14.60
C ILE A 672 3.90 15.92 -15.13
N SER A 673 2.72 16.55 -15.19
CA SER A 673 1.60 16.14 -16.01
C SER A 673 1.42 17.11 -17.18
N SER A 674 1.13 16.59 -18.36
CA SER A 674 0.84 17.41 -19.55
C SER A 674 -0.62 17.79 -19.55
N GLU A 675 -0.96 19.07 -19.76
CA GLU A 675 -2.35 19.51 -19.92
C GLU A 675 -3.03 18.90 -21.16
N ASP A 676 -2.24 18.49 -22.14
CA ASP A 676 -2.72 17.96 -23.43
C ASP A 676 -2.81 16.42 -23.45
N ILE A 677 -2.19 15.72 -22.48
CA ILE A 677 -2.15 14.25 -22.41
C ILE A 677 -3.00 13.76 -21.24
N PHE A 678 -4.20 13.29 -21.54
CA PHE A 678 -5.11 12.77 -20.50
C PHE A 678 -6.07 11.72 -21.06
N ILE A 679 -6.63 10.93 -20.15
CA ILE A 679 -7.72 10.01 -20.45
C ILE A 679 -8.99 10.58 -19.85
N THR A 680 -10.03 10.73 -20.68
CA THR A 680 -11.38 11.05 -20.20
C THR A 680 -12.01 9.79 -19.63
N MET A 681 -12.43 9.84 -18.37
CA MET A 681 -12.99 8.70 -17.67
C MET A 681 -14.27 8.18 -18.33
N PRO A 682 -14.34 6.88 -18.64
CA PRO A 682 -15.50 6.26 -19.26
C PRO A 682 -16.65 6.07 -18.24
N GLU A 683 -17.84 5.71 -18.77
CA GLU A 683 -19.03 5.46 -17.93
C GLU A 683 -18.84 4.41 -16.82
N ASN A 684 -17.90 3.49 -17.00
CA ASN A 684 -17.58 2.43 -16.04
C ASN A 684 -16.45 2.83 -15.06
N GLY A 685 -16.01 4.10 -15.06
CA GLY A 685 -14.90 4.55 -14.24
C GLY A 685 -13.60 3.79 -14.53
N LYS A 686 -12.84 3.44 -13.51
CA LYS A 686 -11.57 2.70 -13.66
C LYS A 686 -11.70 1.37 -14.41
N ASP A 687 -12.86 0.72 -14.36
CA ASP A 687 -13.10 -0.57 -15.04
C ASP A 687 -13.20 -0.43 -16.58
N GLY A 688 -13.30 0.77 -17.08
CA GLY A 688 -13.28 1.08 -18.51
C GLY A 688 -11.91 1.51 -19.03
N ILE A 689 -10.91 1.55 -18.19
CA ILE A 689 -9.50 1.78 -18.54
C ILE A 689 -8.87 0.43 -18.89
N GLU A 690 -8.17 0.38 -20.01
CA GLU A 690 -7.33 -0.74 -20.39
C GLU A 690 -5.86 -0.37 -20.20
N ILE A 691 -5.13 -1.22 -19.50
CA ILE A 691 -3.68 -1.13 -19.39
C ILE A 691 -3.11 -2.38 -20.03
N SER A 692 -2.23 -2.21 -20.98
CA SER A 692 -1.58 -3.33 -21.65
C SER A 692 -0.15 -2.98 -22.02
N SER A 693 0.71 -3.99 -22.02
CA SER A 693 2.05 -3.85 -22.54
C SER A 693 1.98 -3.73 -24.05
N GLN A 694 2.35 -2.59 -24.58
CA GLN A 694 2.35 -2.31 -26.00
C GLN A 694 3.73 -1.86 -26.46
N ARG A 695 4.02 -2.10 -27.73
CA ARG A 695 5.28 -1.67 -28.31
C ARG A 695 5.36 -0.14 -28.29
N VAL A 696 6.51 0.37 -27.87
CA VAL A 696 6.83 1.80 -27.95
C VAL A 696 7.00 2.22 -29.41
N GLU A 697 6.95 3.52 -29.67
CA GLU A 697 7.20 4.08 -31.00
C GLU A 697 8.60 3.74 -31.50
N GLU A 698 8.82 3.82 -32.81
CA GLU A 698 10.17 3.71 -33.38
C GLU A 698 11.03 4.87 -32.90
N GLY A 699 12.29 4.60 -32.59
CA GLY A 699 13.21 5.61 -32.11
C GLY A 699 14.33 5.02 -31.26
N ASN A 700 15.10 5.93 -30.71
CA ASN A 700 16.21 5.59 -29.83
C ASN A 700 15.78 5.78 -28.37
N TYR A 701 16.11 4.80 -27.56
CA TYR A 701 15.80 4.75 -26.15
C TYR A 701 17.05 4.46 -25.33
N THR A 702 17.02 4.84 -24.09
CA THR A 702 18.03 4.41 -23.12
C THR A 702 17.39 3.52 -22.06
N VAL A 703 18.04 2.41 -21.77
CA VAL A 703 17.72 1.53 -20.64
C VAL A 703 18.77 1.76 -19.58
N GLU A 704 18.37 2.29 -18.45
CA GLU A 704 19.25 2.56 -17.32
C GLU A 704 19.13 1.49 -16.27
N VAL A 705 20.26 0.96 -15.81
CA VAL A 705 20.34 -0.02 -14.74
C VAL A 705 21.06 0.58 -13.56
N GLN A 706 20.44 0.53 -12.40
CA GLN A 706 21.06 0.89 -11.13
C GLN A 706 20.87 -0.22 -10.10
N THR A 707 21.89 -0.50 -9.33
CA THR A 707 21.85 -1.47 -8.25
C THR A 707 22.01 -0.78 -6.90
N PHE A 708 21.38 -1.35 -5.88
CA PHE A 708 21.43 -0.84 -4.52
C PHE A 708 21.89 -1.93 -3.55
N ASP A 709 22.61 -1.51 -2.54
CA ASP A 709 23.02 -2.38 -1.45
C ASP A 709 21.98 -2.45 -0.33
N TYR A 710 22.27 -3.20 0.72
CA TYR A 710 21.40 -3.33 1.90
C TYR A 710 21.28 -2.04 2.72
N PHE A 711 22.16 -1.06 2.50
CA PHE A 711 22.16 0.26 3.15
C PHE A 711 21.61 1.37 2.27
N ASP A 712 21.08 1.03 1.10
CA ASP A 712 20.50 1.95 0.12
C ASP A 712 21.53 2.83 -0.59
N ASN A 713 22.79 2.40 -0.64
CA ASN A 713 23.77 3.06 -1.48
C ASN A 713 23.58 2.59 -2.92
N GLY A 714 23.29 3.52 -3.84
CA GLY A 714 23.15 3.24 -5.26
C GLY A 714 24.50 3.13 -5.95
N SER A 715 24.62 2.20 -6.90
CA SER A 715 25.75 2.16 -7.84
C SER A 715 25.74 3.38 -8.75
N GLU A 716 26.83 3.59 -9.49
CA GLU A 716 26.74 4.37 -10.73
C GLU A 716 25.67 3.74 -11.62
N VAL A 717 25.02 4.56 -12.44
CA VAL A 717 24.05 4.08 -13.43
C VAL A 717 24.80 3.48 -14.61
N LEU A 718 24.30 2.39 -15.15
CA LEU A 718 24.78 1.79 -16.39
C LEU A 718 23.73 2.01 -17.46
N THR A 719 24.10 2.69 -18.53
CA THR A 719 23.20 3.08 -19.62
C THR A 719 23.41 2.17 -20.82
N TYR A 720 22.34 1.63 -21.36
CA TYR A 720 22.29 0.89 -22.61
C TYR A 720 21.51 1.69 -23.65
N PHE A 721 22.06 1.82 -24.84
CA PHE A 721 21.42 2.50 -25.95
C PHE A 721 20.71 1.45 -26.81
N VAL A 722 19.41 1.62 -26.96
CA VAL A 722 18.55 0.63 -27.63
C VAL A 722 17.75 1.35 -28.71
N GLN A 723 17.81 0.81 -29.92
CA GLN A 723 17.01 1.26 -31.06
C GLN A 723 15.79 0.36 -31.23
N VAL A 724 14.62 0.98 -31.34
CA VAL A 724 13.39 0.32 -31.74
C VAL A 724 13.16 0.64 -33.21
N PRO A 725 13.33 -0.34 -34.13
CA PRO A 725 13.22 -0.08 -35.56
C PRO A 725 11.79 0.22 -36.00
N GLU A 726 11.62 0.82 -37.19
CA GLU A 726 10.32 1.01 -37.81
C GLU A 726 9.56 -0.34 -37.90
N MET A 727 8.27 -0.32 -37.58
CA MET A 727 7.44 -1.51 -37.78
C MET A 727 7.39 -1.83 -39.28
N GLN A 728 7.90 -2.98 -39.63
CA GLN A 728 7.58 -3.54 -40.95
C GLN A 728 6.09 -3.84 -40.95
N ASP A 729 5.40 -3.42 -41.99
CA ASP A 729 3.96 -3.66 -42.19
C ASP A 729 3.55 -5.04 -41.66
N GLU A 730 2.48 -5.11 -40.83
CA GLU A 730 1.97 -6.39 -40.30
C GLU A 730 1.65 -7.41 -41.42
N ASP A 731 1.43 -6.97 -42.67
CA ASP A 731 1.31 -7.83 -43.84
C ASP A 731 2.61 -8.51 -44.26
N SER A 732 3.78 -8.06 -43.71
CA SER A 732 5.09 -8.67 -43.97
C SER A 732 5.47 -9.79 -42.99
N LEU A 733 4.69 -10.01 -41.92
CA LEU A 733 4.93 -11.09 -40.97
C LEU A 733 4.24 -12.39 -41.41
N PRO A 734 4.89 -13.56 -41.24
CA PRO A 734 4.28 -14.82 -41.58
C PRO A 734 3.08 -15.12 -40.70
N LYS A 735 1.89 -15.11 -41.27
CA LYS A 735 0.67 -15.53 -40.57
C LYS A 735 0.58 -17.06 -40.52
N LEU A 736 0.46 -17.63 -39.32
CA LEU A 736 0.16 -19.05 -39.13
C LEU A 736 -1.31 -19.32 -39.42
N SER A 737 -1.54 -20.28 -40.33
CA SER A 737 -2.85 -20.83 -40.59
C SER A 737 -2.94 -22.23 -39.99
N ILE A 738 -3.99 -22.49 -39.22
CA ILE A 738 -4.24 -23.80 -38.63
C ILE A 738 -5.56 -24.33 -39.15
N GLY A 739 -5.52 -25.53 -39.77
CA GLY A 739 -6.70 -26.15 -40.32
C GLY A 739 -6.72 -27.66 -40.10
N LEU A 740 -7.83 -28.28 -40.46
CA LEU A 740 -8.02 -29.73 -40.45
C LEU A 740 -8.17 -30.23 -41.86
N GLU A 741 -7.19 -31.00 -42.33
CA GLU A 741 -7.19 -31.62 -43.66
C GLU A 741 -7.07 -33.14 -43.52
N ASN A 742 -8.02 -33.87 -44.10
CA ASN A 742 -8.07 -35.34 -44.05
C ASN A 742 -7.93 -35.93 -42.64
N GLY A 743 -8.52 -35.26 -41.62
CA GLY A 743 -8.48 -35.68 -40.23
C GLY A 743 -7.13 -35.44 -39.53
N LYS A 744 -6.25 -34.67 -40.13
CA LYS A 744 -4.97 -34.22 -39.52
C LYS A 744 -4.97 -32.72 -39.36
N VAL A 745 -4.29 -32.26 -38.31
CA VAL A 745 -4.02 -30.83 -38.12
C VAL A 745 -2.90 -30.40 -39.05
N VAL A 746 -3.12 -29.33 -39.79
CA VAL A 746 -2.17 -28.70 -40.68
C VAL A 746 -1.90 -27.29 -40.18
N VAL A 747 -0.66 -27.05 -39.77
CA VAL A 747 -0.16 -25.71 -39.42
C VAL A 747 0.69 -25.23 -40.59
N SER A 748 0.39 -24.07 -41.17
CA SER A 748 1.12 -23.62 -42.36
C SER A 748 1.33 -22.09 -42.35
N TRP A 749 2.36 -21.65 -43.12
CA TRP A 749 2.72 -20.26 -43.32
C TRP A 749 3.26 -20.07 -44.77
N PRO A 750 3.23 -18.86 -45.32
CA PRO A 750 3.62 -18.62 -46.69
C PRO A 750 5.08 -18.94 -46.99
N ILE A 751 5.38 -19.34 -48.22
CA ILE A 751 6.69 -19.85 -48.62
C ILE A 751 7.78 -18.80 -48.65
N GLU A 752 7.44 -17.54 -48.85
CA GLU A 752 8.36 -16.41 -48.89
C GLU A 752 9.07 -16.16 -47.54
N PHE A 753 8.48 -16.63 -46.47
CA PHE A 753 9.07 -16.47 -45.13
C PHE A 753 10.10 -17.58 -44.80
N ILE A 754 11.28 -17.42 -45.38
CA ILE A 754 12.44 -18.30 -45.19
C ILE A 754 13.13 -17.91 -43.88
N GLY A 755 13.64 -18.89 -43.12
CA GLY A 755 14.37 -18.64 -41.89
C GLY A 755 13.52 -18.70 -40.61
N TYR A 756 12.21 -18.91 -40.76
CA TYR A 756 11.36 -19.14 -39.61
C TYR A 756 11.29 -20.62 -39.20
N SER A 757 11.30 -20.86 -37.88
CA SER A 757 11.10 -22.19 -37.29
C SER A 757 9.77 -22.24 -36.57
N LEU A 758 9.05 -23.35 -36.68
CA LEU A 758 7.81 -23.57 -35.95
C LEU A 758 8.09 -24.14 -34.59
N GLU A 759 7.54 -23.56 -33.58
CA GLU A 759 7.56 -24.06 -32.20
C GLU A 759 6.14 -24.32 -31.71
N TRP A 760 6.02 -25.20 -30.74
CA TRP A 760 4.75 -25.47 -30.07
C TRP A 760 4.89 -25.77 -28.59
N THR A 761 3.82 -25.55 -27.83
CA THR A 761 3.70 -25.93 -26.42
C THR A 761 2.27 -26.42 -26.12
N ASN A 762 2.12 -27.20 -25.08
CA ASN A 762 0.80 -27.61 -24.56
C ASN A 762 0.31 -26.66 -23.43
N ASP A 763 1.11 -25.70 -23.02
CA ASP A 763 0.86 -24.85 -21.87
C ASP A 763 1.41 -23.45 -22.16
N LEU A 764 0.51 -22.45 -22.17
CA LEU A 764 0.85 -21.04 -22.33
C LEU A 764 1.41 -20.42 -21.03
N GLY A 765 1.23 -21.08 -19.90
CA GLY A 765 1.67 -20.61 -18.58
C GLY A 765 3.09 -21.00 -18.17
N GLY A 766 4.04 -21.13 -19.13
CA GLY A 766 5.44 -21.49 -18.87
C GLY A 766 5.84 -22.90 -19.28
N GLY A 767 5.05 -23.53 -20.13
CA GLY A 767 5.37 -24.84 -20.72
C GLY A 767 6.59 -24.77 -21.64
N LYS A 768 7.42 -25.83 -21.59
CA LYS A 768 8.59 -25.93 -22.48
C LYS A 768 8.18 -25.85 -23.94
N LEU A 769 8.74 -24.90 -24.67
CA LEU A 769 8.60 -24.78 -26.10
C LEU A 769 9.42 -25.89 -26.81
N ILE A 770 8.81 -26.50 -27.79
CA ILE A 770 9.38 -27.60 -28.57
C ILE A 770 9.49 -27.15 -30.02
N THR A 771 10.70 -27.01 -30.51
CA THR A 771 10.94 -26.68 -31.93
C THR A 771 10.62 -27.89 -32.80
N VAL A 772 9.85 -27.65 -33.86
CA VAL A 772 9.60 -28.68 -34.87
C VAL A 772 10.86 -28.87 -35.74
N PRO A 773 11.39 -30.09 -35.85
CA PRO A 773 12.54 -30.35 -36.67
C PRO A 773 12.30 -29.96 -38.13
N ALA A 774 13.28 -29.34 -38.79
CA ALA A 774 13.15 -28.85 -40.15
C ALA A 774 12.79 -29.98 -41.16
N ASN A 775 13.15 -31.21 -40.91
CA ASN A 775 12.80 -32.37 -41.73
C ASN A 775 11.35 -32.83 -41.58
N GLU A 776 10.63 -32.30 -40.63
CA GLU A 776 9.16 -32.52 -40.45
C GLU A 776 8.31 -31.43 -41.10
N ILE A 777 8.92 -30.39 -41.62
CA ILE A 777 8.28 -29.33 -42.36
C ILE A 777 8.19 -29.71 -43.84
N ASN A 778 6.97 -29.77 -44.30
CA ASN A 778 6.74 -29.95 -45.75
C ASN A 778 6.78 -28.60 -46.46
N ILE A 779 7.48 -28.55 -47.58
CA ILE A 779 7.61 -27.34 -48.36
C ILE A 779 6.89 -27.56 -49.71
N SER A 780 5.96 -26.71 -50.05
CA SER A 780 5.26 -26.67 -51.33
C SER A 780 5.63 -25.39 -52.07
N GLU A 781 5.10 -25.20 -53.29
CA GLU A 781 5.31 -23.98 -54.06
C GLU A 781 4.71 -22.72 -53.43
N GLU A 782 3.73 -22.88 -52.50
CA GLU A 782 3.01 -21.76 -51.90
C GLU A 782 3.23 -21.60 -50.38
N LYS A 783 3.59 -22.69 -49.66
CA LYS A 783 3.62 -22.68 -48.20
C LYS A 783 4.56 -23.71 -47.58
N HIS A 784 5.07 -23.37 -46.42
CA HIS A 784 5.59 -24.32 -45.45
C HIS A 784 4.45 -24.95 -44.69
N SER A 785 4.51 -26.23 -44.32
CA SER A 785 3.48 -26.88 -43.54
C SER A 785 4.01 -27.96 -42.59
N PHE A 786 3.44 -28.04 -41.41
CA PHE A 786 3.63 -29.08 -40.44
C PHE A 786 2.32 -29.84 -40.25
N ILE A 787 2.35 -31.14 -40.43
CA ILE A 787 1.13 -31.96 -40.40
C ILE A 787 1.26 -33.02 -39.30
N HIS A 788 0.28 -33.05 -38.41
CA HIS A 788 0.26 -34.06 -37.35
C HIS A 788 -1.17 -34.56 -37.03
N PRO A 789 -1.32 -35.73 -36.39
CA PRO A 789 -2.64 -36.19 -35.94
C PRO A 789 -3.24 -35.24 -34.91
N PRO A 790 -4.57 -35.15 -34.80
CA PRO A 790 -5.22 -34.47 -33.69
C PRO A 790 -4.69 -34.98 -32.34
N VAL A 791 -4.51 -34.08 -31.41
CA VAL A 791 -4.01 -34.40 -30.07
C VAL A 791 -5.12 -34.18 -29.03
N GLU A 792 -5.10 -34.96 -27.95
CA GLU A 792 -6.11 -34.89 -26.90
C GLU A 792 -6.02 -33.59 -26.05
N LYS A 793 -4.85 -32.94 -26.10
CA LYS A 793 -4.62 -31.64 -25.39
C LYS A 793 -4.43 -30.54 -26.39
N ALA A 794 -4.79 -29.31 -25.95
CA ALA A 794 -4.51 -28.13 -26.76
C ALA A 794 -3.02 -28.00 -27.08
N ARG A 795 -2.71 -27.56 -28.28
CA ARG A 795 -1.36 -27.14 -28.69
C ARG A 795 -1.43 -25.72 -29.21
N PHE A 796 -0.44 -24.93 -28.81
CA PHE A 796 -0.22 -23.56 -29.25
C PHE A 796 1.03 -23.52 -30.09
N TYR A 797 0.99 -22.76 -31.17
CA TYR A 797 2.07 -22.70 -32.14
C TYR A 797 2.53 -21.26 -32.31
N ARG A 798 3.84 -21.09 -32.50
CA ARG A 798 4.43 -19.81 -32.91
C ARG A 798 5.49 -20.02 -33.97
N LEU A 799 5.73 -19.00 -34.78
CA LEU A 799 6.91 -18.92 -35.64
C LEU A 799 7.97 -18.07 -34.94
N ILE A 800 9.22 -18.52 -35.02
CA ILE A 800 10.36 -17.78 -34.55
C ILE A 800 11.36 -17.65 -35.69
N LYS A 801 11.84 -16.44 -35.93
CA LYS A 801 12.91 -16.20 -36.90
C LYS A 801 14.24 -16.66 -36.26
N ARG A 802 15.03 -17.44 -36.98
CA ARG A 802 16.36 -17.90 -36.54
C ARG A 802 17.45 -17.16 -37.28
#